data_af386b8717041e6beb6709431f8e7348
#
_entry.id   af386b8717041e6beb6709431f8e7348
#
_cell.length_a   1.000
_cell.length_b   1.000
_cell.length_c   1.000
_cell.angle_alpha   90.00
_cell.angle_beta   90.00
_cell.angle_gamma   90.00
#
_symmetry.space_group_name_H-M   'P 1'
#
loop_
_entity.id
_entity.type
_entity.pdbx_description
1 polymer ?
#
loop_
_entity_poly.entity_id
_entity_poly.type
_entity_poly.pdbx_seq_one_letter_code
_entity_poly.pdbx_strand_id
1 'polypeptide(L)'
;MPYVGIGAKRAAAAKDPLGRPMIKIYGFIAVAILLIIGVTLLGKHHSERLHKVARPLTIDDMHSRHSRHLIDAIDAERIKQNLRALTKHPHVAGTDANKRVAEIIQQMWKEAGLEDVHTNSYEVLLSYPDYDNPNTVTMKDKSGSVLWKTSGFSPSIIKEEQSDPKAGIQWLAYAAPGTVTSDVVYVNYGTTTDYTHLKNMGISVKGKIAMMRYGNGFRGNKVSMAQQNGAIGAILFSDPEEVAPTGVDPETVYPHGIWMPNDGVQRGSIMKIVGDPLTPLYPAKPTIYKTRDIEKAKKDGIIPSIPALPISYTTAYKILSRMTGRPVPKNWQGYINVTYKTGPGFSNDEKITIDVHSSLELKTVRNVIGYIRGRDEPDRYVLVGNHFDAWVYGSVDPNSGTAVLAEVARAMVQTMNETGWKPARSIVFNAWDSEEYGLIGSTEFVEEFDEILRQRAVVYINMDCLYMNHTIGVRTTPEFYQIVTEATKTIPNFSEKERRAGRTSLYDTFIKTSPRNDSLFPNIPQMNLPGGNSDHKPFLTYSGIPVIDFSSANRSQSNNSYPLYHTLYETPFTNEHLLDVDNFAVHRGIGQLWGELTRRFADDVILPFNHTMFAEAIIRLYLKDVEKAINSEIRLKRNDMGTAIKDQLKYLKLKAHEFYNTTLTFDTNKQFAYYAFAQNPFDSRSISGINERQMGISRCFINPRGIPNAPESRHVLFSVSAENSYASKVMTGVFDAIDEYKRAKTSEEKQKAASDIAEQLSVVQYSINCAIRTLKDVI
;
A
#
# COMPACT_ATOMS: atom_id res chain seq x y z
N MET A 1 -50.48 30.76 70.21
CA MET A 1 -51.32 31.18 71.42
C MET A 1 -51.75 29.94 72.16
N PRO A 2 -51.82 29.93 73.50
CA PRO A 2 -51.04 30.66 74.50
C PRO A 2 -50.28 29.69 75.47
N TYR A 3 -49.20 30.08 76.08
CA TYR A 3 -49.02 30.49 77.46
C TYR A 3 -49.58 29.49 78.53
N VAL A 4 -48.89 29.16 79.59
CA VAL A 4 -48.25 29.81 80.76
C VAL A 4 -47.52 28.71 81.53
N GLY A 5 -46.45 28.65 82.18
CA GLY A 5 -45.72 29.64 83.00
C GLY A 5 -45.51 29.10 84.42
N ILE A 6 -44.29 29.33 84.89
CA ILE A 6 -43.92 29.61 86.28
C ILE A 6 -43.78 28.42 87.27
N GLY A 7 -42.62 28.40 87.94
CA GLY A 7 -42.48 28.04 89.33
C GLY A 7 -41.06 27.53 89.72
N ALA A 8 -40.23 28.47 90.15
CA ALA A 8 -38.99 28.19 90.89
C ALA A 8 -39.24 27.78 92.31
N LYS A 9 -38.47 26.87 92.83
CA LYS A 9 -37.96 27.00 94.23
C LYS A 9 -36.73 26.15 94.54
N ARG A 10 -35.87 26.76 95.23
CA ARG A 10 -34.54 26.39 95.74
C ARG A 10 -34.52 25.14 96.60
N ALA A 11 -33.46 24.45 96.62
CA ALA A 11 -32.39 24.32 97.59
C ALA A 11 -32.09 22.89 98.02
N ALA A 12 -30.87 22.62 98.05
CA ALA A 12 -30.00 22.11 99.10
C ALA A 12 -29.20 20.87 98.73
N ALA A 13 -27.93 21.04 98.99
CA ALA A 13 -26.84 20.13 98.81
C ALA A 13 -26.95 18.82 99.59
N ALA A 14 -26.53 17.72 99.04
CA ALA A 14 -25.95 16.60 99.81
C ALA A 14 -25.00 15.77 98.94
N LYS A 15 -23.91 15.58 99.48
CA LYS A 15 -22.66 14.85 99.23
C LYS A 15 -22.73 13.61 98.31
N ASP A 16 -21.73 13.56 97.47
CA ASP A 16 -21.17 12.44 96.73
C ASP A 16 -20.97 11.18 97.63
N PRO A 17 -21.28 9.98 97.08
CA PRO A 17 -20.31 8.94 96.94
C PRO A 17 -20.60 7.96 95.78
N LEU A 18 -20.10 8.16 94.55
CA LEU A 18 -20.14 7.16 93.52
C LEU A 18 -18.93 7.30 92.58
N GLY A 19 -17.78 7.13 93.16
CA GLY A 19 -16.50 7.13 92.41
C GLY A 19 -15.99 5.75 91.94
N ARG A 20 -16.82 4.70 91.83
CA ARG A 20 -16.35 3.37 91.42
C ARG A 20 -17.08 2.61 90.30
N PRO A 21 -18.24 2.96 89.72
CA PRO A 21 -18.76 2.29 88.54
C PRO A 21 -18.32 2.91 87.24
N MET A 22 -17.91 4.18 87.15
CA MET A 22 -17.53 4.83 85.87
C MET A 22 -16.25 4.27 85.25
N ILE A 23 -15.26 3.88 86.00
CA ILE A 23 -14.01 3.28 85.48
C ILE A 23 -14.25 1.93 84.82
N LYS A 24 -15.20 1.13 85.31
CA LYS A 24 -15.56 -0.14 84.66
C LYS A 24 -16.34 0.08 83.39
N ILE A 25 -17.18 1.12 83.28
CA ILE A 25 -17.92 1.45 82.09
C ILE A 25 -16.99 1.96 80.98
N TYR A 26 -16.03 2.83 81.32
CA TYR A 26 -15.02 3.28 80.35
C TYR A 26 -14.07 2.18 79.93
N GLY A 27 -13.72 1.24 80.82
CA GLY A 27 -12.98 0.04 80.46
C GLY A 27 -13.75 -0.89 79.49
N PHE A 28 -15.04 -1.10 79.68
CA PHE A 28 -15.89 -1.89 78.77
C PHE A 28 -16.07 -1.20 77.42
N ILE A 29 -16.26 0.13 77.38
CA ILE A 29 -16.35 0.90 76.14
C ILE A 29 -15.04 0.87 75.37
N ALA A 30 -13.90 1.00 76.02
CA ALA A 30 -12.57 0.91 75.39
C ALA A 30 -12.30 -0.51 74.81
N VAL A 31 -12.68 -1.57 75.51
CA VAL A 31 -12.54 -2.95 75.02
C VAL A 31 -13.54 -3.19 73.84
N ALA A 32 -14.74 -2.67 73.89
CA ALA A 32 -15.71 -2.76 72.78
C ALA A 32 -15.24 -2.01 71.53
N ILE A 33 -14.63 -0.81 71.71
CA ILE A 33 -14.04 -0.06 70.58
C ILE A 33 -12.86 -0.81 70.01
N LEU A 34 -11.97 -1.37 70.86
CA LEU A 34 -10.82 -2.19 70.36
C LEU A 34 -11.28 -3.47 69.65
N LEU A 35 -12.37 -4.11 70.12
CA LEU A 35 -12.98 -5.25 69.41
C LEU A 35 -13.58 -4.86 68.07
N ILE A 36 -14.30 -3.71 68.01
CA ILE A 36 -14.84 -3.19 66.76
C ILE A 36 -13.73 -2.81 65.78
N ILE A 37 -12.66 -2.18 66.27
CA ILE A 37 -11.48 -1.87 65.42
C ILE A 37 -10.77 -3.17 64.98
N GLY A 38 -10.63 -4.16 65.85
CA GLY A 38 -10.09 -5.47 65.52
C GLY A 38 -10.91 -6.22 64.50
N VAL A 39 -12.23 -6.23 64.65
CA VAL A 39 -13.15 -6.87 63.65
C VAL A 39 -13.18 -6.11 62.32
N THR A 40 -13.08 -4.76 62.33
CA THR A 40 -12.96 -3.97 61.10
C THR A 40 -11.63 -4.15 60.43
N LEU A 41 -10.51 -4.24 61.18
CA LEU A 41 -9.20 -4.52 60.61
C LEU A 41 -9.09 -5.95 60.08
N LEU A 42 -9.62 -6.93 60.80
CA LEU A 42 -9.70 -8.34 60.34
C LEU A 42 -10.66 -8.48 59.14
N GLY A 43 -11.79 -7.78 59.13
CA GLY A 43 -12.72 -7.70 58.02
C GLY A 43 -12.08 -7.07 56.78
N LYS A 44 -11.29 -5.98 56.96
CA LYS A 44 -10.51 -5.37 55.87
C LYS A 44 -9.43 -6.31 55.35
N HIS A 45 -8.70 -6.97 56.23
CA HIS A 45 -7.64 -7.92 55.86
C HIS A 45 -8.20 -9.22 55.24
N HIS A 46 -9.40 -9.62 55.62
CA HIS A 46 -10.11 -10.75 54.99
C HIS A 46 -10.75 -10.35 53.66
N SER A 47 -11.26 -9.13 53.52
CA SER A 47 -11.69 -8.55 52.27
C SER A 47 -10.54 -8.37 51.28
N GLU A 48 -9.36 -7.93 51.73
CA GLU A 48 -8.16 -7.84 50.89
C GLU A 48 -7.58 -9.21 50.50
N ARG A 49 -7.84 -10.27 51.30
CA ARG A 49 -7.49 -11.66 50.91
C ARG A 49 -8.54 -12.30 49.98
N LEU A 50 -9.81 -11.95 50.09
CA LEU A 50 -10.87 -12.39 49.21
C LEU A 50 -10.85 -11.65 47.85
N HIS A 51 -10.25 -10.46 47.78
CA HIS A 51 -10.04 -9.75 46.51
C HIS A 51 -8.75 -10.19 45.77
N LYS A 52 -8.05 -11.24 46.25
CA LYS A 52 -7.08 -11.99 45.44
C LYS A 52 -7.69 -13.22 44.74
N VAL A 53 -9.00 -13.34 44.66
CA VAL A 53 -9.64 -14.08 43.58
C VAL A 53 -9.32 -13.28 42.31
N ALA A 54 -8.55 -13.85 41.40
CA ALA A 54 -8.15 -13.21 40.15
C ALA A 54 -9.39 -12.56 39.52
N ARG A 55 -9.37 -11.23 39.41
CA ARG A 55 -10.42 -10.51 38.68
C ARG A 55 -10.62 -11.21 37.34
N PRO A 56 -11.83 -11.59 36.95
CA PRO A 56 -12.05 -12.12 35.63
C PRO A 56 -11.43 -11.18 34.61
N LEU A 57 -10.61 -11.71 33.71
CA LEU A 57 -9.98 -10.91 32.65
C LEU A 57 -11.06 -10.20 31.87
N THR A 58 -10.95 -8.89 31.70
CA THR A 58 -11.81 -8.14 30.80
C THR A 58 -11.46 -8.50 29.35
N ILE A 59 -12.36 -8.19 28.42
CA ILE A 59 -12.07 -8.34 26.97
C ILE A 59 -10.77 -7.63 26.60
N ASP A 60 -10.55 -6.42 27.12
CA ASP A 60 -9.34 -5.63 26.89
C ASP A 60 -8.08 -6.29 27.48
N ASP A 61 -8.18 -6.91 28.67
CA ASP A 61 -7.09 -7.65 29.26
C ASP A 61 -6.72 -8.88 28.41
N MET A 62 -7.70 -9.58 27.85
CA MET A 62 -7.48 -10.74 26.98
C MET A 62 -6.86 -10.28 25.64
N HIS A 63 -7.37 -9.22 25.02
CA HIS A 63 -6.82 -8.67 23.78
C HIS A 63 -5.37 -8.24 23.98
N SER A 64 -5.05 -7.58 25.09
CA SER A 64 -3.68 -7.17 25.43
C SER A 64 -2.72 -8.36 25.65
N ARG A 65 -3.25 -9.47 26.19
CA ARG A 65 -2.49 -10.72 26.35
C ARG A 65 -2.21 -11.38 25.01
N HIS A 66 -3.22 -11.54 24.16
CA HIS A 66 -3.07 -12.16 22.84
C HIS A 66 -2.17 -11.31 21.93
N SER A 67 -2.31 -9.99 21.95
CA SER A 67 -1.45 -9.05 21.23
C SER A 67 0.03 -9.24 21.58
N ARG A 68 0.35 -9.21 22.88
CA ARG A 68 1.75 -9.41 23.36
C ARG A 68 2.30 -10.77 22.95
N HIS A 69 1.51 -11.83 23.11
CA HIS A 69 1.93 -13.17 22.75
C HIS A 69 2.24 -13.27 21.24
N LEU A 70 1.35 -12.73 20.39
CA LEU A 70 1.56 -12.72 18.94
C LEU A 70 2.81 -11.92 18.54
N ILE A 71 3.01 -10.72 19.13
CA ILE A 71 4.18 -9.88 18.89
C ILE A 71 5.47 -10.62 19.25
N ASP A 72 5.47 -11.31 20.39
CA ASP A 72 6.64 -12.06 20.88
C ASP A 72 6.91 -13.34 20.05
N ALA A 73 5.87 -13.95 19.47
CA ALA A 73 5.96 -15.17 18.67
C ALA A 73 6.60 -14.98 17.28
N ILE A 74 6.70 -13.74 16.76
CA ILE A 74 7.35 -13.45 15.47
C ILE A 74 8.86 -13.62 15.58
N ASP A 75 9.43 -14.52 14.79
CA ASP A 75 10.83 -14.96 14.85
C ASP A 75 11.60 -14.48 13.60
N ALA A 76 12.65 -13.70 13.83
CA ALA A 76 13.51 -13.15 12.78
C ALA A 76 14.30 -14.22 12.02
N GLU A 77 14.79 -15.25 12.72
CA GLU A 77 15.57 -16.31 12.08
C GLU A 77 14.70 -17.18 11.16
N ARG A 78 13.45 -17.43 11.53
CA ARG A 78 12.48 -18.10 10.66
C ARG A 78 12.17 -17.29 9.40
N ILE A 79 12.02 -15.98 9.52
CA ILE A 79 11.82 -15.09 8.36
C ILE A 79 13.03 -15.22 7.41
N LYS A 80 14.24 -15.19 7.94
CA LYS A 80 15.47 -15.39 7.16
C LYS A 80 15.51 -16.74 6.45
N GLN A 81 15.16 -17.80 7.13
CA GLN A 81 15.10 -19.16 6.56
C GLN A 81 14.05 -19.24 5.46
N ASN A 82 12.85 -18.68 5.68
CA ASN A 82 11.80 -18.60 4.67
C ASN A 82 12.29 -17.85 3.42
N LEU A 83 12.93 -16.69 3.60
CA LEU A 83 13.47 -15.90 2.51
C LEU A 83 14.46 -16.69 1.66
N ARG A 84 15.42 -17.38 2.28
CA ARG A 84 16.39 -18.22 1.57
C ARG A 84 15.75 -19.38 0.82
N ALA A 85 14.68 -19.97 1.38
CA ALA A 85 13.96 -21.06 0.71
C ALA A 85 13.21 -20.57 -0.54
N LEU A 86 12.56 -19.39 -0.46
CA LEU A 86 11.79 -18.80 -1.55
C LEU A 86 12.66 -18.31 -2.71
N THR A 87 13.86 -17.79 -2.41
CA THR A 87 14.70 -17.07 -3.36
C THR A 87 15.90 -17.85 -3.89
N LYS A 88 15.87 -19.16 -3.72
CA LYS A 88 16.98 -20.05 -4.13
C LYS A 88 17.25 -20.02 -5.64
N HIS A 89 16.21 -19.80 -6.44
CA HIS A 89 16.28 -19.76 -7.91
C HIS A 89 15.49 -18.58 -8.45
N PRO A 90 15.88 -18.03 -9.63
CA PRO A 90 15.03 -17.09 -10.33
C PRO A 90 13.67 -17.69 -10.63
N HIS A 91 12.57 -16.92 -10.40
CA HIS A 91 11.22 -17.44 -10.50
C HIS A 91 10.23 -16.45 -11.12
N VAL A 92 10.48 -16.14 -12.38
CA VAL A 92 9.57 -15.32 -13.20
C VAL A 92 8.20 -16.01 -13.30
N ALA A 93 7.12 -15.23 -13.20
CA ALA A 93 5.74 -15.75 -13.24
C ALA A 93 5.49 -16.69 -14.42
N GLY A 94 4.63 -17.69 -14.22
CA GLY A 94 4.26 -18.68 -15.23
C GLY A 94 5.33 -19.70 -15.60
N THR A 95 6.51 -19.68 -14.93
CA THR A 95 7.56 -20.68 -15.10
C THR A 95 7.45 -21.83 -14.10
N ASP A 96 8.13 -22.96 -14.40
CA ASP A 96 8.19 -24.09 -13.45
C ASP A 96 8.89 -23.71 -12.14
N ALA A 97 9.85 -22.78 -12.17
CA ALA A 97 10.49 -22.27 -10.98
C ALA A 97 9.50 -21.52 -10.09
N ASN A 98 8.67 -20.65 -10.67
CA ASN A 98 7.62 -19.93 -9.95
C ASN A 98 6.54 -20.87 -9.39
N LYS A 99 6.16 -21.89 -10.15
CA LYS A 99 5.28 -22.95 -9.65
C LYS A 99 5.84 -23.64 -8.41
N ARG A 100 7.15 -23.92 -8.38
CA ARG A 100 7.81 -24.51 -7.19
C ARG A 100 7.76 -23.56 -5.98
N VAL A 101 7.89 -22.24 -6.18
CA VAL A 101 7.74 -21.26 -5.10
C VAL A 101 6.33 -21.29 -4.54
N ALA A 102 5.29 -21.36 -5.38
CA ALA A 102 3.91 -21.54 -4.93
C ALA A 102 3.73 -22.83 -4.10
N GLU A 103 4.37 -23.95 -4.52
CA GLU A 103 4.36 -25.22 -3.78
C GLU A 103 5.08 -25.09 -2.42
N ILE A 104 6.19 -24.35 -2.34
CA ILE A 104 6.90 -24.05 -1.09
C ILE A 104 6.00 -23.27 -0.14
N ILE A 105 5.31 -22.20 -0.62
CA ILE A 105 4.38 -21.40 0.18
C ILE A 105 3.23 -22.27 0.70
N GLN A 106 2.63 -23.13 -0.15
CA GLN A 106 1.59 -24.05 0.28
C GLN A 106 2.08 -24.95 1.41
N GLN A 107 3.30 -25.48 1.28
CA GLN A 107 3.88 -26.35 2.31
C GLN A 107 4.12 -25.58 3.62
N MET A 108 4.72 -24.38 3.56
CA MET A 108 4.91 -23.54 4.74
C MET A 108 3.61 -23.25 5.48
N TRP A 109 2.53 -22.94 4.74
CA TRP A 109 1.22 -22.62 5.34
C TRP A 109 0.52 -23.87 5.91
N LYS A 110 0.65 -25.04 5.25
CA LYS A 110 0.16 -26.31 5.80
C LYS A 110 0.91 -26.71 7.09
N GLU A 111 2.23 -26.57 7.11
CA GLU A 111 3.05 -26.80 8.30
C GLU A 111 2.77 -25.80 9.42
N ALA A 112 2.46 -24.57 9.10
CA ALA A 112 1.98 -23.58 10.04
C ALA A 112 0.61 -23.91 10.66
N GLY A 113 -0.18 -24.77 10.00
CA GLY A 113 -1.51 -25.19 10.45
C GLY A 113 -2.66 -24.36 9.91
N LEU A 114 -2.47 -23.68 8.77
CA LEU A 114 -3.59 -23.03 8.07
C LEU A 114 -4.56 -24.07 7.51
N GLU A 115 -5.84 -23.73 7.54
CA GLU A 115 -6.91 -24.55 6.99
C GLU A 115 -7.05 -24.32 5.48
N ASP A 116 -7.48 -25.36 4.75
CA ASP A 116 -7.88 -25.30 3.34
C ASP A 116 -6.87 -24.57 2.44
N VAL A 117 -5.58 -24.96 2.56
CA VAL A 117 -4.50 -24.39 1.74
C VAL A 117 -4.60 -24.97 0.31
N HIS A 118 -4.92 -24.11 -0.64
CA HIS A 118 -5.11 -24.48 -2.05
C HIS A 118 -4.60 -23.40 -3.01
N THR A 119 -4.72 -23.65 -4.32
CA THR A 119 -4.41 -22.66 -5.37
C THR A 119 -5.62 -22.32 -6.20
N ASN A 120 -5.75 -21.02 -6.52
CA ASN A 120 -6.61 -20.53 -7.59
C ASN A 120 -5.77 -20.25 -8.83
N SER A 121 -6.16 -20.85 -9.96
CA SER A 121 -5.39 -20.77 -11.21
C SER A 121 -6.12 -19.96 -12.28
N TYR A 122 -5.35 -19.23 -13.08
CA TYR A 122 -5.80 -18.42 -14.19
C TYR A 122 -4.94 -18.67 -15.42
N GLU A 123 -5.49 -18.54 -16.62
CA GLU A 123 -4.78 -18.69 -17.88
C GLU A 123 -4.62 -17.32 -18.54
N VAL A 124 -3.44 -16.72 -18.39
CA VAL A 124 -3.17 -15.32 -18.69
C VAL A 124 -2.09 -15.14 -19.76
N LEU A 125 -2.07 -13.99 -20.41
CA LEU A 125 -1.05 -13.63 -21.41
C LEU A 125 0.18 -13.03 -20.70
N LEU A 126 1.30 -13.72 -20.75
CA LEU A 126 2.59 -13.25 -20.23
C LEU A 126 3.59 -13.02 -21.35
N SER A 127 4.64 -12.27 -21.06
CA SER A 127 5.73 -11.95 -21.98
C SER A 127 7.05 -12.50 -21.46
N TYR A 128 7.88 -13.05 -22.34
CA TYR A 128 9.20 -13.58 -21.99
C TYR A 128 10.29 -13.10 -22.93
N PRO A 129 11.54 -12.95 -22.46
CA PRO A 129 12.67 -12.71 -23.33
C PRO A 129 13.09 -14.00 -24.04
N ASP A 130 13.79 -13.88 -25.15
CA ASP A 130 14.51 -14.99 -25.73
C ASP A 130 15.84 -15.15 -24.99
N TYR A 131 15.95 -16.19 -24.15
CA TYR A 131 17.16 -16.45 -23.33
C TYR A 131 18.37 -16.87 -24.15
N ASP A 132 18.18 -17.37 -25.35
CA ASP A 132 19.25 -17.81 -26.24
C ASP A 132 19.68 -16.72 -27.23
N ASN A 133 18.81 -15.69 -27.42
CA ASN A 133 19.07 -14.53 -28.27
C ASN A 133 18.73 -13.22 -27.54
N PRO A 134 19.59 -12.74 -26.63
CA PRO A 134 19.28 -11.62 -25.75
C PRO A 134 19.10 -10.29 -26.48
N ASN A 135 18.32 -9.41 -25.88
CA ASN A 135 18.15 -8.04 -26.36
C ASN A 135 19.45 -7.27 -26.37
N THR A 136 19.69 -6.49 -27.42
CA THR A 136 20.96 -5.76 -27.54
C THR A 136 20.79 -4.31 -28.00
N VAL A 137 21.77 -3.48 -27.59
CA VAL A 137 21.99 -2.16 -28.15
C VAL A 137 23.32 -2.17 -28.89
N THR A 138 23.30 -1.70 -30.13
CA THR A 138 24.47 -1.63 -30.99
C THR A 138 24.67 -0.21 -31.50
N MET A 139 25.86 0.35 -31.39
CA MET A 139 26.22 1.59 -32.06
C MET A 139 26.95 1.23 -33.38
N LYS A 140 26.50 1.84 -34.46
CA LYS A 140 27.06 1.66 -35.81
C LYS A 140 27.57 3.00 -36.31
N ASP A 141 28.65 2.97 -37.04
CA ASP A 141 29.15 4.14 -37.78
C ASP A 141 28.28 4.42 -39.02
N LYS A 142 28.61 5.50 -39.76
CA LYS A 142 27.89 5.89 -40.98
C LYS A 142 27.96 4.84 -42.10
N SER A 143 28.94 3.92 -42.07
CA SER A 143 29.07 2.82 -43.03
C SER A 143 28.22 1.59 -42.64
N GLY A 144 27.67 1.58 -41.44
CA GLY A 144 26.94 0.46 -40.85
C GLY A 144 27.82 -0.52 -40.07
N SER A 145 29.13 -0.24 -39.96
CA SER A 145 30.05 -1.07 -39.18
C SER A 145 29.82 -0.92 -37.68
N VAL A 146 29.90 -2.02 -36.94
CA VAL A 146 29.64 -2.06 -35.49
C VAL A 146 30.80 -1.43 -34.72
N LEU A 147 30.55 -0.36 -33.98
CA LEU A 147 31.52 0.25 -33.08
C LEU A 147 31.53 -0.46 -31.72
N TRP A 148 30.35 -0.79 -31.19
CA TRP A 148 30.18 -1.61 -30.01
C TRP A 148 28.79 -2.22 -29.97
N LYS A 149 28.63 -3.32 -29.21
CA LYS A 149 27.38 -4.02 -28.96
C LYS A 149 27.32 -4.45 -27.49
N THR A 150 26.17 -4.37 -26.85
CA THR A 150 25.95 -4.90 -25.49
C THR A 150 25.84 -6.42 -25.51
N SER A 151 26.13 -7.07 -24.37
CA SER A 151 25.89 -8.51 -24.20
C SER A 151 24.43 -8.87 -24.05
N GLY A 152 23.61 -7.92 -23.57
CA GLY A 152 22.23 -8.16 -23.16
C GLY A 152 22.08 -8.80 -21.77
N PHE A 153 23.18 -8.93 -21.02
CA PHE A 153 23.20 -9.48 -19.67
C PHE A 153 23.87 -8.54 -18.68
N SER A 154 23.32 -8.48 -17.47
CA SER A 154 23.99 -7.90 -16.31
C SER A 154 25.01 -8.91 -15.76
N PRO A 155 26.20 -8.45 -15.33
CA PRO A 155 27.22 -9.35 -14.80
C PRO A 155 26.83 -9.87 -13.41
N SER A 156 27.13 -11.15 -13.16
CA SER A 156 27.13 -11.71 -11.80
C SER A 156 28.32 -11.14 -11.02
N ILE A 157 28.07 -10.60 -9.83
CA ILE A 157 29.09 -10.02 -8.94
C ILE A 157 29.43 -11.01 -7.82
N ILE A 158 28.41 -11.56 -7.15
CA ILE A 158 28.56 -12.64 -6.15
C ILE A 158 28.09 -13.94 -6.81
N LYS A 159 29.03 -14.73 -7.28
CA LYS A 159 28.73 -15.93 -8.10
C LYS A 159 27.91 -16.98 -7.34
N GLU A 160 28.13 -17.11 -6.05
CA GLU A 160 27.41 -18.05 -5.18
C GLU A 160 25.92 -17.70 -5.05
N GLU A 161 25.61 -16.41 -5.06
CA GLU A 161 24.24 -15.88 -4.96
C GLU A 161 23.55 -15.76 -6.34
N GLN A 162 24.34 -15.57 -7.41
CA GLN A 162 23.87 -15.26 -8.76
C GLN A 162 24.34 -16.35 -9.75
N SER A 163 24.13 -17.61 -9.38
CA SER A 163 24.69 -18.76 -10.09
C SER A 163 23.97 -19.11 -11.40
N ASP A 164 22.72 -18.67 -11.59
CA ASP A 164 21.95 -18.96 -12.81
C ASP A 164 22.44 -18.08 -13.96
N PRO A 165 22.99 -18.66 -15.05
CA PRO A 165 23.54 -17.90 -16.16
C PRO A 165 22.48 -17.10 -16.94
N LYS A 166 21.21 -17.44 -16.84
CA LYS A 166 20.10 -16.77 -17.52
C LYS A 166 19.53 -15.61 -16.70
N ALA A 167 19.82 -15.57 -15.39
CA ALA A 167 19.28 -14.55 -14.48
C ALA A 167 19.67 -13.11 -14.84
N GLY A 168 20.82 -12.92 -15.47
CA GLY A 168 21.33 -11.61 -15.87
C GLY A 168 20.64 -10.96 -17.08
N ILE A 169 19.74 -11.65 -17.79
CA ILE A 169 19.12 -11.14 -19.03
C ILE A 169 18.43 -9.79 -18.82
N GLN A 170 18.63 -8.86 -19.77
CA GLN A 170 18.11 -7.49 -19.72
C GLN A 170 16.89 -7.37 -20.64
N TRP A 171 15.73 -7.09 -20.09
CA TRP A 171 14.49 -7.04 -20.87
C TRP A 171 13.37 -6.26 -20.17
N LEU A 172 12.35 -5.90 -20.96
CA LEU A 172 11.08 -5.35 -20.46
C LEU A 172 9.94 -6.24 -20.95
N ALA A 173 9.10 -6.69 -20.02
CA ALA A 173 7.93 -7.49 -20.38
C ALA A 173 6.94 -6.66 -21.21
N TYR A 174 6.37 -7.30 -22.23
CA TYR A 174 5.48 -6.74 -23.24
C TYR A 174 6.14 -5.75 -24.23
N ALA A 175 7.47 -5.62 -24.24
CA ALA A 175 8.13 -4.89 -25.32
C ALA A 175 7.89 -5.61 -26.65
N ALA A 176 7.57 -4.86 -27.70
CA ALA A 176 7.39 -5.45 -29.03
C ALA A 176 8.71 -5.99 -29.56
N PRO A 177 8.74 -7.21 -30.10
CA PRO A 177 9.95 -7.70 -30.79
C PRO A 177 10.21 -6.89 -32.05
N GLY A 178 11.49 -6.72 -32.39
CA GLY A 178 11.90 -6.06 -33.61
C GLY A 178 13.23 -5.34 -33.50
N THR A 179 13.79 -5.02 -34.67
CA THR A 179 15.04 -4.30 -34.81
C THR A 179 14.80 -2.92 -35.41
N VAL A 180 15.22 -1.86 -34.74
CA VAL A 180 15.17 -0.49 -35.23
C VAL A 180 16.50 0.21 -35.14
N THR A 181 16.86 0.95 -36.19
CA THR A 181 18.08 1.75 -36.25
C THR A 181 17.72 3.21 -36.49
N SER A 182 18.16 4.11 -35.61
CA SER A 182 17.88 5.54 -35.75
C SER A 182 18.81 6.41 -34.90
N ASP A 183 18.62 7.73 -35.03
CA ASP A 183 19.11 8.70 -34.06
C ASP A 183 18.40 8.57 -32.74
N VAL A 184 19.04 9.04 -31.68
CA VAL A 184 18.49 9.08 -30.32
C VAL A 184 18.14 10.50 -29.94
N VAL A 185 16.97 10.66 -29.28
CA VAL A 185 16.56 11.89 -28.60
C VAL A 185 16.44 11.58 -27.10
N TYR A 186 17.14 12.37 -26.29
CA TYR A 186 17.00 12.28 -24.84
C TYR A 186 15.76 13.06 -24.39
N VAL A 187 14.88 12.41 -23.66
CA VAL A 187 13.56 12.95 -23.27
C VAL A 187 13.34 13.02 -21.76
N ASN A 188 14.40 13.16 -20.99
CA ASN A 188 14.38 13.25 -19.54
C ASN A 188 13.63 12.04 -18.89
N TYR A 189 12.52 12.28 -18.18
CA TYR A 189 11.69 11.21 -17.63
C TYR A 189 10.59 10.73 -18.58
N GLY A 190 10.45 11.32 -19.76
CA GLY A 190 9.42 10.94 -20.75
C GLY A 190 8.00 11.30 -20.33
N THR A 191 7.82 12.34 -19.52
CA THR A 191 6.50 12.84 -19.11
C THR A 191 5.86 13.71 -20.20
N THR A 192 4.56 13.96 -20.10
CA THR A 192 3.83 14.89 -20.97
C THR A 192 4.50 16.29 -21.00
N THR A 193 4.97 16.74 -19.84
CA THR A 193 5.69 18.01 -19.70
C THR A 193 7.02 17.98 -20.44
N ASP A 194 7.77 16.88 -20.37
CA ASP A 194 9.05 16.74 -21.06
C ASP A 194 8.87 16.78 -22.59
N TYR A 195 7.88 16.07 -23.13
CA TYR A 195 7.58 16.11 -24.57
C TYR A 195 7.08 17.50 -25.02
N THR A 196 6.30 18.19 -24.19
CA THR A 196 5.88 19.57 -24.45
C THR A 196 7.09 20.50 -24.50
N HIS A 197 8.05 20.33 -23.59
CA HIS A 197 9.28 21.11 -23.56
C HIS A 197 10.12 20.89 -24.82
N LEU A 198 10.33 19.64 -25.23
CA LEU A 198 11.03 19.30 -26.50
C LEU A 198 10.35 19.95 -27.71
N LYS A 199 9.03 19.86 -27.78
CA LYS A 199 8.26 20.49 -28.86
C LYS A 199 8.47 22.01 -28.91
N ASN A 200 8.51 22.68 -27.77
CA ASN A 200 8.78 24.11 -27.67
C ASN A 200 10.23 24.45 -28.10
N MET A 201 11.15 23.51 -27.96
CA MET A 201 12.54 23.62 -28.47
C MET A 201 12.66 23.29 -29.96
N GLY A 202 11.57 22.89 -30.62
CA GLY A 202 11.58 22.45 -32.02
C GLY A 202 12.17 21.04 -32.23
N ILE A 203 12.23 20.22 -31.17
CA ILE A 203 12.80 18.86 -31.22
C ILE A 203 11.67 17.83 -31.23
N SER A 204 11.75 16.84 -32.16
CA SER A 204 10.75 15.78 -32.32
C SER A 204 11.40 14.41 -32.19
N VAL A 205 10.72 13.51 -31.50
CA VAL A 205 11.09 12.07 -31.42
C VAL A 205 10.51 11.24 -32.56
N LYS A 206 9.72 11.85 -33.45
CA LYS A 206 9.08 11.11 -34.56
C LYS A 206 10.13 10.47 -35.47
N GLY A 207 10.00 9.11 -35.61
CA GLY A 207 10.95 8.31 -36.39
C GLY A 207 12.31 8.14 -35.71
N LYS A 208 12.43 8.44 -34.40
CA LYS A 208 13.68 8.34 -33.61
C LYS A 208 13.52 7.35 -32.46
N ILE A 209 14.61 7.00 -31.82
CA ILE A 209 14.62 6.26 -30.57
C ILE A 209 14.56 7.28 -29.41
N ALA A 210 13.55 7.14 -28.56
CA ALA A 210 13.43 7.95 -27.34
C ALA A 210 14.26 7.31 -26.21
N MET A 211 15.19 8.06 -25.63
CA MET A 211 15.99 7.63 -24.49
C MET A 211 15.58 8.40 -23.24
N MET A 212 15.24 7.68 -22.15
CA MET A 212 14.68 8.29 -20.95
C MET A 212 15.17 7.63 -19.67
N ARG A 213 15.19 8.41 -18.60
CA ARG A 213 15.55 7.94 -17.27
C ARG A 213 14.37 7.20 -16.63
N TYR A 214 14.66 6.18 -15.80
CA TYR A 214 13.74 5.68 -14.80
C TYR A 214 13.44 6.78 -13.76
N GLY A 215 12.52 6.50 -12.85
CA GLY A 215 12.06 7.49 -11.89
C GLY A 215 10.90 8.35 -12.41
N ASN A 216 10.30 9.13 -11.52
CA ASN A 216 9.19 10.05 -11.80
C ASN A 216 8.02 9.42 -12.60
N GLY A 217 7.66 8.17 -12.27
CA GLY A 217 6.48 7.50 -12.81
C GLY A 217 6.72 6.10 -13.36
N PHE A 218 5.62 5.46 -13.71
CA PHE A 218 5.60 4.10 -14.22
C PHE A 218 6.23 3.98 -15.60
N ARG A 219 7.10 2.97 -15.78
CA ARG A 219 7.84 2.75 -17.03
C ARG A 219 6.96 2.52 -18.27
N GLY A 220 5.80 1.87 -18.09
CA GLY A 220 4.83 1.67 -19.17
C GLY A 220 4.23 2.98 -19.68
N ASN A 221 3.96 3.96 -18.81
CA ASN A 221 3.50 5.29 -19.23
C ASN A 221 4.57 6.00 -20.07
N LYS A 222 5.86 5.86 -19.73
CA LYS A 222 6.97 6.46 -20.49
C LYS A 222 7.08 5.92 -21.90
N VAL A 223 7.04 4.59 -22.07
CA VAL A 223 7.10 3.94 -23.40
C VAL A 223 5.85 4.28 -24.22
N SER A 224 4.67 4.25 -23.60
CA SER A 224 3.42 4.65 -24.26
C SER A 224 3.48 6.10 -24.75
N MET A 225 4.01 7.02 -23.94
CA MET A 225 4.16 8.43 -24.31
C MET A 225 5.16 8.61 -25.47
N ALA A 226 6.28 7.85 -25.47
CA ALA A 226 7.23 7.83 -26.57
C ALA A 226 6.55 7.40 -27.89
N GLN A 227 5.80 6.31 -27.85
CA GLN A 227 5.04 5.79 -29.01
C GLN A 227 4.00 6.82 -29.51
N GLN A 228 3.23 7.45 -28.60
CA GLN A 228 2.23 8.49 -28.95
C GLN A 228 2.86 9.72 -29.62
N ASN A 229 4.11 10.04 -29.29
CA ASN A 229 4.86 11.13 -29.92
C ASN A 229 5.60 10.69 -31.20
N GLY A 230 5.38 9.43 -31.65
CA GLY A 230 5.91 8.88 -32.91
C GLY A 230 7.31 8.33 -32.84
N ALA A 231 7.85 8.05 -31.66
CA ALA A 231 9.10 7.27 -31.53
C ALA A 231 8.91 5.87 -32.11
N ILE A 232 9.97 5.32 -32.71
CA ILE A 232 9.99 3.97 -33.29
C ILE A 232 10.67 2.94 -32.37
N GLY A 233 11.27 3.39 -31.27
CA GLY A 233 11.86 2.57 -30.23
C GLY A 233 12.10 3.37 -28.97
N ALA A 234 12.30 2.69 -27.85
CA ALA A 234 12.54 3.31 -26.54
C ALA A 234 13.69 2.65 -25.79
N ILE A 235 14.51 3.46 -25.13
CA ILE A 235 15.59 3.01 -24.24
C ILE A 235 15.32 3.64 -22.87
N LEU A 236 15.32 2.80 -21.81
CA LEU A 236 15.22 3.25 -20.43
C LEU A 236 16.54 2.98 -19.70
N PHE A 237 16.97 3.89 -18.83
CA PHE A 237 18.16 3.68 -18.01
C PHE A 237 17.99 4.24 -16.60
N SER A 238 18.65 3.59 -15.64
CA SER A 238 18.75 4.09 -14.27
C SER A 238 19.90 5.10 -14.21
N ASP A 239 19.59 6.36 -13.87
CA ASP A 239 20.61 7.39 -13.68
C ASP A 239 21.21 7.29 -12.29
N PRO A 240 22.54 7.47 -12.09
CA PRO A 240 23.13 7.55 -10.76
C PRO A 240 22.50 8.58 -9.83
N GLU A 241 21.90 9.66 -10.34
CA GLU A 241 21.10 10.60 -9.54
C GLU A 241 20.02 9.90 -8.71
N GLU A 242 19.41 8.84 -9.26
CA GLU A 242 18.31 8.10 -8.63
C GLU A 242 18.83 6.87 -7.85
N VAL A 243 19.83 6.16 -8.37
CA VAL A 243 20.20 4.83 -7.87
C VAL A 243 21.59 4.77 -7.20
N ALA A 244 22.38 5.83 -7.30
CA ALA A 244 23.70 5.96 -6.65
C ALA A 244 24.02 7.43 -6.32
N PRO A 245 23.12 8.15 -5.61
CA PRO A 245 23.24 9.61 -5.41
C PRO A 245 24.42 10.04 -4.56
N THR A 246 25.02 9.15 -3.79
CA THR A 246 26.23 9.43 -3.00
C THR A 246 27.53 9.10 -3.73
N GLY A 247 27.44 8.57 -4.94
CA GLY A 247 28.58 8.21 -5.78
C GLY A 247 28.51 6.77 -6.30
N VAL A 248 29.32 6.50 -7.30
CA VAL A 248 29.42 5.21 -8.01
C VAL A 248 30.71 4.47 -7.67
N ASP A 249 31.40 4.88 -6.61
CA ASP A 249 32.64 4.25 -6.15
C ASP A 249 32.39 2.80 -5.70
N PRO A 250 33.31 1.87 -5.94
CA PRO A 250 33.15 0.46 -5.58
C PRO A 250 32.72 0.22 -4.14
N GLU A 251 33.18 1.03 -3.18
CA GLU A 251 32.86 0.89 -1.76
C GLU A 251 31.43 1.36 -1.41
N THR A 252 30.75 2.07 -2.30
CA THR A 252 29.40 2.59 -2.06
C THR A 252 28.30 1.78 -2.76
N VAL A 253 28.69 1.06 -3.82
CA VAL A 253 27.76 0.25 -4.62
C VAL A 253 27.80 -1.23 -4.21
N TYR A 254 26.79 -1.97 -4.61
CA TYR A 254 26.76 -3.43 -4.43
C TYR A 254 28.04 -4.10 -4.96
N PRO A 255 28.70 -5.02 -4.24
CA PRO A 255 28.24 -5.70 -3.01
C PRO A 255 28.69 -5.03 -1.70
N HIS A 256 29.43 -3.93 -1.73
CA HIS A 256 29.96 -3.26 -0.54
C HIS A 256 28.99 -2.24 0.06
N GLY A 257 28.07 -1.72 -0.74
CA GLY A 257 27.03 -0.77 -0.33
C GLY A 257 25.70 -1.04 -1.02
N ILE A 258 24.70 -0.23 -0.67
CA ILE A 258 23.31 -0.41 -1.11
C ILE A 258 23.02 0.14 -2.51
N TRP A 259 23.95 0.92 -3.09
CA TRP A 259 23.71 1.60 -4.35
C TRP A 259 23.90 0.67 -5.56
N MET A 260 23.21 1.00 -6.65
CA MET A 260 23.27 0.21 -7.88
C MET A 260 24.67 0.28 -8.52
N PRO A 261 25.30 -0.85 -8.82
CA PRO A 261 26.56 -0.88 -9.56
C PRO A 261 26.37 -0.45 -11.02
N ASN A 262 27.43 -0.03 -11.66
CA ASN A 262 27.43 0.59 -12.98
C ASN A 262 26.81 -0.24 -14.12
N ASP A 263 26.80 -1.55 -14.00
CA ASP A 263 26.19 -2.47 -14.97
C ASP A 263 24.85 -3.06 -14.50
N GLY A 264 24.29 -2.53 -13.40
CA GLY A 264 22.96 -2.86 -12.93
C GLY A 264 21.89 -2.37 -13.90
N VAL A 265 20.82 -3.17 -14.06
CA VAL A 265 19.70 -2.88 -14.96
C VAL A 265 18.38 -3.23 -14.30
N GLN A 266 17.45 -2.27 -14.30
CA GLN A 266 16.08 -2.47 -13.84
C GLN A 266 15.24 -3.12 -14.94
N ARG A 267 14.64 -4.29 -14.64
CA ARG A 267 13.64 -4.97 -15.48
C ARG A 267 12.25 -4.41 -15.19
N GLY A 268 11.23 -4.97 -15.80
CA GLY A 268 9.84 -4.68 -15.43
C GLY A 268 8.87 -4.73 -16.59
N SER A 269 7.58 -4.67 -16.26
CA SER A 269 6.48 -4.62 -17.23
C SER A 269 6.25 -3.22 -17.77
N ILE A 270 5.89 -3.14 -19.05
CA ILE A 270 5.44 -1.90 -19.71
C ILE A 270 3.98 -1.98 -20.19
N MET A 271 3.22 -2.99 -19.76
CA MET A 271 1.78 -3.08 -19.95
C MET A 271 1.06 -1.99 -19.15
N LYS A 272 0.01 -1.41 -19.72
CA LYS A 272 -0.65 -0.22 -19.14
C LYS A 272 -1.90 -0.50 -18.32
N ILE A 273 -2.41 -1.70 -18.32
CA ILE A 273 -3.55 -2.08 -17.48
C ILE A 273 -3.14 -3.07 -16.40
N VAL A 274 -4.05 -3.35 -15.48
CA VAL A 274 -3.94 -4.43 -14.50
C VAL A 274 -4.81 -5.61 -14.93
N GLY A 275 -4.45 -6.83 -14.48
CA GLY A 275 -5.10 -8.06 -14.89
C GLY A 275 -4.70 -8.54 -16.27
N ASP A 276 -5.30 -9.64 -16.72
CA ASP A 276 -5.03 -10.21 -18.04
C ASP A 276 -5.50 -9.27 -19.16
N PRO A 277 -4.63 -8.91 -20.12
CA PRO A 277 -5.00 -7.99 -21.20
C PRO A 277 -6.04 -8.57 -22.17
N LEU A 278 -6.30 -9.88 -22.15
CA LEU A 278 -7.26 -10.53 -23.05
C LEU A 278 -8.67 -10.66 -22.47
N THR A 279 -8.81 -10.58 -21.15
CA THR A 279 -10.09 -10.74 -20.42
C THR A 279 -10.42 -9.59 -19.47
N PRO A 280 -10.21 -8.32 -19.84
CA PRO A 280 -10.41 -7.21 -18.93
C PRO A 280 -11.81 -7.20 -18.31
N LEU A 281 -11.90 -7.01 -16.99
CA LEU A 281 -13.12 -7.00 -16.16
C LEU A 281 -13.76 -8.39 -15.95
N TYR A 282 -13.14 -9.47 -16.40
CA TYR A 282 -13.59 -10.85 -16.21
C TYR A 282 -12.40 -11.74 -15.88
N PRO A 283 -12.53 -12.71 -14.97
CA PRO A 283 -11.43 -13.58 -14.59
C PRO A 283 -10.96 -14.44 -15.77
N ALA A 284 -9.65 -14.55 -15.93
CA ALA A 284 -9.00 -15.30 -17.01
C ALA A 284 -9.11 -16.83 -16.79
N LYS A 285 -10.33 -17.35 -16.73
CA LYS A 285 -10.62 -18.80 -16.62
C LYS A 285 -10.75 -19.43 -18.02
N PRO A 286 -10.44 -20.73 -18.16
CA PRO A 286 -10.54 -21.43 -19.46
C PRO A 286 -11.92 -21.36 -20.13
N THR A 287 -12.98 -21.17 -19.33
CA THR A 287 -14.37 -21.08 -19.81
C THR A 287 -14.84 -19.67 -20.13
N ILE A 288 -14.03 -18.66 -19.84
CA ILE A 288 -14.36 -17.25 -20.09
C ILE A 288 -13.87 -16.85 -21.47
N TYR A 289 -14.76 -16.28 -22.29
CA TYR A 289 -14.43 -15.78 -23.62
C TYR A 289 -13.44 -14.61 -23.54
N LYS A 290 -12.36 -14.69 -24.33
CA LYS A 290 -11.38 -13.62 -24.45
C LYS A 290 -11.97 -12.48 -25.28
N THR A 291 -12.34 -11.38 -24.60
CA THR A 291 -13.01 -10.22 -25.21
C THR A 291 -12.07 -9.36 -26.05
N ARG A 292 -10.77 -9.62 -25.96
CA ARG A 292 -9.70 -8.92 -26.66
C ARG A 292 -8.66 -9.92 -27.17
N ASP A 293 -8.12 -9.70 -28.34
CA ASP A 293 -6.94 -10.36 -28.85
C ASP A 293 -5.69 -9.47 -28.71
N ILE A 294 -4.52 -10.02 -29.02
CA ILE A 294 -3.24 -9.32 -28.91
C ILE A 294 -3.21 -8.07 -29.79
N GLU A 295 -3.71 -8.14 -31.03
CA GLU A 295 -3.70 -7.01 -31.96
C GLU A 295 -4.61 -5.88 -31.48
N LYS A 296 -5.76 -6.22 -30.91
CA LYS A 296 -6.63 -5.24 -30.27
C LYS A 296 -5.97 -4.62 -29.03
N ALA A 297 -5.28 -5.41 -28.19
CA ALA A 297 -4.54 -4.88 -27.04
C ALA A 297 -3.44 -3.89 -27.46
N LYS A 298 -2.72 -4.16 -28.55
CA LYS A 298 -1.77 -3.23 -29.16
C LYS A 298 -2.44 -1.97 -29.69
N LYS A 299 -3.54 -2.12 -30.44
CA LYS A 299 -4.31 -1.01 -31.02
C LYS A 299 -4.89 -0.09 -29.92
N ASP A 300 -5.36 -0.66 -28.83
CA ASP A 300 -5.88 0.07 -27.68
C ASP A 300 -4.74 0.70 -26.83
N GLY A 301 -3.47 0.47 -27.18
CA GLY A 301 -2.31 1.02 -26.49
C GLY A 301 -2.04 0.42 -25.11
N ILE A 302 -2.56 -0.77 -24.85
CA ILE A 302 -2.36 -1.53 -23.61
C ILE A 302 -1.00 -2.21 -23.62
N ILE A 303 -0.69 -2.89 -24.72
CA ILE A 303 0.62 -3.47 -25.01
C ILE A 303 1.31 -2.55 -26.02
N PRO A 304 2.55 -2.10 -25.76
CA PRO A 304 3.30 -1.27 -26.70
C PRO A 304 3.55 -1.97 -28.04
N SER A 305 3.62 -1.17 -29.10
CA SER A 305 3.90 -1.65 -30.47
C SER A 305 5.31 -1.28 -30.96
N ILE A 306 6.13 -0.69 -30.12
CA ILE A 306 7.53 -0.35 -30.41
C ILE A 306 8.50 -1.17 -29.58
N PRO A 307 9.66 -1.57 -30.13
CA PRO A 307 10.72 -2.18 -29.35
C PRO A 307 11.20 -1.27 -28.21
N ALA A 308 11.38 -1.84 -27.04
CA ALA A 308 11.85 -1.12 -25.85
C ALA A 308 12.75 -2.03 -25.01
N LEU A 309 13.85 -1.48 -24.46
CA LEU A 309 14.73 -2.23 -23.58
C LEU A 309 15.36 -1.34 -22.51
N PRO A 310 15.74 -1.94 -21.36
CA PRO A 310 16.48 -1.25 -20.33
C PRO A 310 17.98 -1.37 -20.57
N ILE A 311 18.75 -0.38 -20.13
CA ILE A 311 20.20 -0.40 -20.19
C ILE A 311 20.83 0.07 -18.88
N SER A 312 22.07 -0.34 -18.64
CA SER A 312 22.89 0.17 -17.53
C SER A 312 23.34 1.61 -17.75
N TYR A 313 23.73 2.31 -16.67
CA TYR A 313 24.31 3.65 -16.84
C TYR A 313 25.72 3.65 -17.46
N THR A 314 26.45 2.53 -17.45
CA THR A 314 27.65 2.36 -18.30
C THR A 314 27.29 2.44 -19.79
N THR A 315 26.24 1.75 -20.20
CA THR A 315 25.77 1.80 -21.60
C THR A 315 25.19 3.17 -21.92
N ALA A 316 24.44 3.78 -20.99
CA ALA A 316 23.92 5.13 -21.15
C ALA A 316 25.05 6.17 -21.33
N TYR A 317 26.16 6.05 -20.58
CA TYR A 317 27.34 6.89 -20.77
C TYR A 317 27.90 6.80 -22.21
N LYS A 318 28.01 5.58 -22.76
CA LYS A 318 28.52 5.38 -24.15
C LYS A 318 27.66 6.06 -25.20
N ILE A 319 26.34 6.19 -24.94
CA ILE A 319 25.41 6.88 -25.82
C ILE A 319 25.45 8.39 -25.58
N LEU A 320 25.24 8.85 -24.35
CA LEU A 320 25.15 10.26 -23.99
C LEU A 320 26.42 11.06 -24.28
N SER A 321 27.58 10.45 -24.08
CA SER A 321 28.89 11.09 -24.36
C SER A 321 29.11 11.44 -25.84
N ARG A 322 28.40 10.77 -26.75
CA ARG A 322 28.49 10.97 -28.20
C ARG A 322 27.34 11.77 -28.81
N MET A 323 26.28 11.98 -28.05
CA MET A 323 25.10 12.73 -28.54
C MET A 323 25.43 14.17 -28.87
N THR A 324 24.80 14.68 -29.93
CA THR A 324 24.83 16.07 -30.35
C THR A 324 23.55 16.82 -29.93
N GLY A 325 23.36 18.00 -30.44
CA GLY A 325 22.20 18.84 -30.11
C GLY A 325 22.50 19.86 -28.99
N ARG A 326 21.45 20.44 -28.42
CA ARG A 326 21.58 21.46 -27.39
C ARG A 326 21.82 20.82 -26.04
N PRO A 327 22.62 21.43 -25.15
CA PRO A 327 22.65 21.03 -23.75
C PRO A 327 21.24 21.07 -23.16
N VAL A 328 20.91 20.10 -22.31
CA VAL A 328 19.62 20.03 -21.65
C VAL A 328 19.46 21.09 -20.56
N PRO A 329 18.23 21.44 -20.14
CA PRO A 329 18.01 22.25 -18.94
C PRO A 329 18.66 21.63 -17.70
N LYS A 330 19.06 22.45 -16.74
CA LYS A 330 19.76 21.99 -15.51
C LYS A 330 19.01 20.88 -14.77
N ASN A 331 17.68 20.95 -14.72
CA ASN A 331 16.82 19.94 -14.08
C ASN A 331 16.61 18.66 -14.90
N TRP A 332 17.20 18.57 -16.10
CA TRP A 332 17.27 17.36 -16.92
C TRP A 332 18.64 16.69 -16.90
N GLN A 333 19.63 17.39 -16.37
CA GLN A 333 20.97 16.86 -16.20
C GLN A 333 20.95 15.82 -15.08
N GLY A 334 21.41 14.59 -15.33
CA GLY A 334 21.63 13.55 -14.33
C GLY A 334 23.09 13.52 -13.84
N TYR A 335 23.46 12.45 -13.15
CA TYR A 335 24.77 12.32 -12.49
C TYR A 335 25.80 11.50 -13.29
N ILE A 336 25.48 11.00 -14.49
CA ILE A 336 26.51 10.45 -15.38
C ILE A 336 27.45 11.59 -15.77
N ASN A 337 28.76 11.37 -15.64
CA ASN A 337 29.80 12.39 -15.82
C ASN A 337 29.96 12.80 -17.29
N VAL A 338 28.90 13.35 -17.89
CA VAL A 338 28.90 13.96 -19.22
C VAL A 338 27.85 15.08 -19.26
N THR A 339 28.02 16.07 -20.12
CA THR A 339 26.95 17.05 -20.40
C THR A 339 25.88 16.39 -21.24
N TYR A 340 24.64 16.24 -20.68
CA TYR A 340 23.53 15.68 -21.43
C TYR A 340 23.09 16.65 -22.53
N LYS A 341 22.80 16.08 -23.69
CA LYS A 341 22.32 16.82 -24.86
C LYS A 341 21.04 16.20 -25.37
N THR A 342 20.20 17.03 -25.96
CA THR A 342 18.88 16.61 -26.42
C THR A 342 18.90 15.65 -27.61
N GLY A 343 19.95 15.64 -28.42
CA GLY A 343 19.88 15.07 -29.77
C GLY A 343 19.08 15.97 -30.72
N PRO A 344 18.58 15.43 -31.84
CA PRO A 344 18.89 14.08 -32.34
C PRO A 344 20.32 13.97 -32.89
N GLY A 345 20.81 12.74 -32.96
CA GLY A 345 22.05 12.38 -33.67
C GLY A 345 23.29 12.37 -32.84
N PHE A 346 24.38 11.99 -33.52
CA PHE A 346 25.71 11.76 -32.95
C PHE A 346 26.78 12.49 -33.75
N SER A 347 27.98 12.69 -33.16
CA SER A 347 29.01 13.55 -33.70
C SER A 347 29.55 13.12 -35.06
N ASN A 348 29.49 11.80 -35.38
CA ASN A 348 30.08 11.21 -36.60
C ASN A 348 29.01 10.51 -37.48
N ASP A 349 27.76 10.98 -37.46
CA ASP A 349 26.64 10.35 -38.15
C ASP A 349 26.40 8.88 -37.72
N GLU A 350 26.84 8.52 -36.52
CA GLU A 350 26.59 7.24 -35.90
C GLU A 350 25.09 7.02 -35.67
N LYS A 351 24.66 5.75 -35.56
CA LYS A 351 23.27 5.36 -35.27
C LYS A 351 23.23 4.31 -34.16
N ILE A 352 22.16 4.33 -33.40
CA ILE A 352 21.85 3.26 -32.46
C ILE A 352 20.89 2.28 -33.13
N THR A 353 21.22 0.99 -33.02
CA THR A 353 20.31 -0.11 -33.30
C THR A 353 19.89 -0.73 -31.97
N ILE A 354 18.60 -0.83 -31.72
CA ILE A 354 18.05 -1.67 -30.67
C ILE A 354 17.44 -2.92 -31.30
N ASP A 355 17.69 -4.06 -30.69
CA ASP A 355 17.26 -5.36 -31.16
C ASP A 355 16.58 -6.09 -30.01
N VAL A 356 15.27 -6.31 -30.11
CA VAL A 356 14.42 -6.85 -29.04
C VAL A 356 13.82 -8.17 -29.48
N HIS A 357 14.05 -9.20 -28.67
CA HIS A 357 13.57 -10.55 -28.86
C HIS A 357 12.69 -10.92 -27.68
N SER A 358 11.38 -11.05 -27.93
CA SER A 358 10.39 -11.38 -26.90
C SER A 358 9.25 -12.20 -27.50
N SER A 359 8.64 -13.03 -26.68
CA SER A 359 7.42 -13.78 -27.00
C SER A 359 6.27 -13.37 -26.08
N LEU A 360 5.05 -13.59 -26.57
CA LEU A 360 3.82 -13.52 -25.78
C LEU A 360 3.22 -14.93 -25.69
N GLU A 361 2.99 -15.42 -24.49
CA GLU A 361 2.57 -16.80 -24.25
C GLU A 361 1.41 -16.85 -23.26
N LEU A 362 0.43 -17.74 -23.52
CA LEU A 362 -0.58 -18.07 -22.52
C LEU A 362 0.05 -19.00 -21.48
N LYS A 363 -0.05 -18.62 -20.21
CA LYS A 363 0.51 -19.36 -19.09
C LYS A 363 -0.51 -19.50 -17.96
N THR A 364 -0.39 -20.59 -17.23
CA THR A 364 -1.16 -20.80 -16.00
C THR A 364 -0.41 -20.18 -14.83
N VAL A 365 -1.03 -19.20 -14.17
CA VAL A 365 -0.58 -18.60 -12.92
C VAL A 365 -1.41 -19.12 -11.75
N ARG A 366 -0.86 -19.07 -10.50
CA ARG A 366 -1.42 -19.78 -9.35
C ARG A 366 -1.30 -18.96 -8.08
N ASN A 367 -2.37 -18.30 -7.70
CA ASN A 367 -2.46 -17.71 -6.37
C ASN A 367 -2.54 -18.81 -5.31
N VAL A 368 -1.85 -18.65 -4.20
CA VAL A 368 -1.97 -19.55 -3.03
C VAL A 368 -2.85 -18.92 -1.98
N ILE A 369 -3.84 -19.67 -1.50
CA ILE A 369 -4.82 -19.21 -0.51
C ILE A 369 -4.82 -20.18 0.69
N GLY A 370 -4.91 -19.61 1.90
CA GLY A 370 -5.03 -20.39 3.15
C GLY A 370 -5.83 -19.63 4.20
N TYR A 371 -6.42 -20.33 5.16
CA TYR A 371 -7.38 -19.75 6.10
C TYR A 371 -7.03 -19.99 7.55
N ILE A 372 -7.41 -19.04 8.42
CA ILE A 372 -7.75 -19.26 9.82
C ILE A 372 -9.23 -18.91 9.96
N ARG A 373 -10.07 -19.91 10.23
CA ARG A 373 -11.52 -19.67 10.30
C ARG A 373 -11.93 -18.94 11.56
N GLY A 374 -12.80 -17.95 11.38
CA GLY A 374 -13.39 -17.17 12.47
C GLY A 374 -14.33 -18.02 13.31
N ARG A 375 -14.38 -17.70 14.60
CA ARG A 375 -15.26 -18.35 15.57
C ARG A 375 -16.70 -17.86 15.50
N ASP A 376 -16.88 -16.53 15.39
CA ASP A 376 -18.18 -15.86 15.53
C ASP A 376 -18.77 -15.42 14.19
N GLU A 377 -17.96 -14.86 13.30
CA GLU A 377 -18.31 -14.37 11.97
C GLU A 377 -17.39 -15.02 10.90
N PRO A 378 -17.48 -16.36 10.68
CA PRO A 378 -16.57 -17.08 9.77
C PRO A 378 -16.72 -16.66 8.30
N ASP A 379 -17.80 -15.98 7.95
CA ASP A 379 -18.09 -15.43 6.63
C ASP A 379 -17.66 -13.97 6.47
N ARG A 380 -16.97 -13.38 7.42
CA ARG A 380 -16.32 -12.06 7.32
C ARG A 380 -14.82 -12.27 7.19
N TYR A 381 -14.22 -11.65 6.17
CA TYR A 381 -12.84 -11.90 5.75
C TYR A 381 -11.92 -10.72 6.02
N VAL A 382 -10.92 -10.93 6.85
CA VAL A 382 -9.73 -10.09 6.95
C VAL A 382 -8.70 -10.67 5.99
N LEU A 383 -8.47 -10.00 4.87
CA LEU A 383 -7.56 -10.46 3.83
C LEU A 383 -6.16 -9.90 4.11
N VAL A 384 -5.17 -10.76 4.06
CA VAL A 384 -3.76 -10.38 4.16
C VAL A 384 -3.00 -10.98 2.99
N GLY A 385 -2.12 -10.21 2.37
CA GLY A 385 -1.48 -10.73 1.17
C GLY A 385 -0.26 -9.97 0.70
N ASN A 386 0.44 -10.66 -0.20
CA ASN A 386 1.64 -10.20 -0.87
C ASN A 386 1.81 -11.05 -2.14
N HIS A 387 2.62 -10.60 -3.11
CA HIS A 387 2.96 -11.44 -4.26
C HIS A 387 4.22 -12.27 -4.01
N PHE A 388 4.53 -13.21 -4.92
CA PHE A 388 5.70 -14.06 -4.81
C PHE A 388 6.47 -14.26 -6.11
N ASP A 389 5.93 -13.86 -7.25
CA ASP A 389 6.65 -13.86 -8.51
C ASP A 389 7.68 -12.72 -8.55
N ALA A 390 8.81 -12.94 -9.19
CA ALA A 390 9.90 -11.98 -9.22
C ALA A 390 10.56 -11.90 -10.60
N TRP A 391 11.13 -10.74 -10.93
CA TRP A 391 11.88 -10.60 -12.19
C TRP A 391 13.15 -11.44 -12.23
N VAL A 392 13.75 -11.73 -11.07
CA VAL A 392 14.93 -12.58 -10.91
C VAL A 392 14.83 -13.40 -9.63
N TYR A 393 15.67 -13.16 -8.62
CA TYR A 393 15.65 -13.87 -7.34
C TYR A 393 14.64 -13.30 -6.36
N GLY A 394 14.38 -11.99 -6.43
CA GLY A 394 13.32 -11.34 -5.68
C GLY A 394 13.46 -11.36 -4.17
N SER A 395 14.68 -11.29 -3.62
CA SER A 395 14.85 -11.36 -2.16
C SER A 395 14.36 -10.12 -1.43
N VAL A 396 14.29 -9.00 -2.12
CA VAL A 396 13.66 -7.77 -1.62
C VAL A 396 12.23 -7.72 -2.15
N ASP A 397 12.08 -7.67 -3.46
CA ASP A 397 10.82 -7.58 -4.19
C ASP A 397 10.53 -8.92 -4.91
N PRO A 398 9.53 -9.69 -4.41
CA PRO A 398 8.66 -9.42 -3.25
C PRO A 398 8.93 -10.31 -2.02
N ASN A 399 9.90 -11.22 -2.09
CA ASN A 399 9.96 -12.33 -1.16
C ASN A 399 10.36 -11.93 0.27
N SER A 400 10.86 -10.68 0.48
CA SER A 400 10.94 -10.14 1.84
C SER A 400 9.58 -10.10 2.51
N GLY A 401 8.53 -9.72 1.78
CA GLY A 401 7.14 -9.75 2.22
C GLY A 401 6.57 -11.15 2.36
N THR A 402 6.81 -12.01 1.36
CA THR A 402 6.32 -13.41 1.39
C THR A 402 6.89 -14.18 2.59
N ALA A 403 8.18 -13.98 2.90
CA ALA A 403 8.84 -14.61 4.04
C ALA A 403 8.25 -14.15 5.38
N VAL A 404 7.94 -12.87 5.50
CA VAL A 404 7.26 -12.30 6.68
C VAL A 404 5.84 -12.82 6.80
N LEU A 405 5.07 -12.89 5.71
CA LEU A 405 3.69 -13.38 5.71
C LEU A 405 3.61 -14.85 6.17
N ALA A 406 4.56 -15.69 5.73
CA ALA A 406 4.65 -17.09 6.18
C ALA A 406 4.90 -17.18 7.69
N GLU A 407 5.75 -16.31 8.24
CA GLU A 407 6.00 -16.27 9.68
C GLU A 407 4.80 -15.69 10.47
N VAL A 408 4.10 -14.70 9.95
CA VAL A 408 2.86 -14.19 10.56
C VAL A 408 1.81 -15.26 10.64
N ALA A 409 1.63 -16.08 9.59
CA ALA A 409 0.71 -17.20 9.59
C ALA A 409 1.05 -18.21 10.71
N ARG A 410 2.32 -18.61 10.81
CA ARG A 410 2.81 -19.51 11.84
C ARG A 410 2.62 -18.95 13.26
N ALA A 411 2.99 -17.69 13.48
CA ALA A 411 2.90 -17.05 14.78
C ALA A 411 1.45 -16.91 15.27
N MET A 412 0.52 -16.64 14.35
CA MET A 412 -0.92 -16.59 14.67
C MET A 412 -1.43 -17.95 15.12
N VAL A 413 -1.12 -19.03 14.39
CA VAL A 413 -1.54 -20.39 14.77
C VAL A 413 -0.87 -20.83 16.08
N GLN A 414 0.42 -20.50 16.28
CA GLN A 414 1.09 -20.73 17.57
C GLN A 414 0.37 -19.99 18.70
N THR A 415 0.03 -18.74 18.52
CA THR A 415 -0.71 -17.94 19.51
C THR A 415 -2.05 -18.57 19.84
N MET A 416 -2.78 -19.08 18.83
CA MET A 416 -4.03 -19.81 19.03
C MET A 416 -3.83 -21.05 19.89
N ASN A 417 -2.82 -21.86 19.58
CA ASN A 417 -2.54 -23.12 20.28
C ASN A 417 -2.10 -22.89 21.75
N GLU A 418 -1.29 -21.86 22.01
CA GLU A 418 -0.70 -21.63 23.31
C GLU A 418 -1.58 -20.78 24.25
N THR A 419 -2.45 -19.92 23.68
CA THR A 419 -3.30 -19.03 24.50
C THR A 419 -4.78 -19.38 24.50
N GLY A 420 -5.20 -20.27 23.59
CA GLY A 420 -6.61 -20.57 23.34
C GLY A 420 -7.33 -19.46 22.56
N TRP A 421 -6.61 -18.45 22.06
CA TRP A 421 -7.19 -17.42 21.19
C TRP A 421 -7.77 -18.02 19.92
N LYS A 422 -8.90 -17.50 19.49
CA LYS A 422 -9.47 -17.73 18.15
C LYS A 422 -10.02 -16.41 17.62
N PRO A 423 -9.71 -16.02 16.38
CA PRO A 423 -10.24 -14.80 15.82
C PRO A 423 -11.78 -14.88 15.72
N ALA A 424 -12.47 -13.76 15.89
CA ALA A 424 -13.92 -13.69 15.70
C ALA A 424 -14.27 -13.83 14.20
N ARG A 425 -13.46 -13.26 13.31
CA ARG A 425 -13.62 -13.27 11.85
C ARG A 425 -12.53 -14.10 11.19
N SER A 426 -12.82 -14.66 10.02
CA SER A 426 -11.84 -15.43 9.26
C SER A 426 -10.71 -14.54 8.75
N ILE A 427 -9.48 -15.06 8.84
CA ILE A 427 -8.28 -14.45 8.23
C ILE A 427 -7.96 -15.26 6.99
N VAL A 428 -7.82 -14.57 5.85
CA VAL A 428 -7.49 -15.19 4.57
C VAL A 428 -6.09 -14.75 4.15
N PHE A 429 -5.18 -15.68 4.13
CA PHE A 429 -3.81 -15.48 3.66
C PHE A 429 -3.76 -15.68 2.15
N ASN A 430 -3.13 -14.75 1.45
CA ASN A 430 -3.07 -14.72 -0.01
C ASN A 430 -1.63 -14.49 -0.46
N ALA A 431 -1.11 -15.36 -1.33
CA ALA A 431 0.12 -15.11 -2.07
C ALA A 431 -0.22 -15.04 -3.56
N TRP A 432 0.01 -13.86 -4.14
CA TRP A 432 -0.37 -13.55 -5.52
C TRP A 432 0.72 -13.91 -6.51
N ASP A 433 0.33 -14.48 -7.64
CA ASP A 433 1.21 -14.77 -8.77
C ASP A 433 1.08 -13.67 -9.83
N SER A 434 2.13 -13.39 -10.56
CA SER A 434 2.14 -12.46 -11.72
C SER A 434 1.78 -11.01 -11.38
N GLU A 435 2.10 -10.55 -10.18
CA GLU A 435 1.98 -9.14 -9.82
C GLU A 435 2.82 -8.28 -10.75
N GLU A 436 4.07 -8.66 -10.96
CA GLU A 436 5.09 -7.95 -11.73
C GLU A 436 4.70 -7.66 -13.18
N TYR A 437 3.83 -8.46 -13.73
CA TYR A 437 3.31 -8.30 -15.08
C TYR A 437 2.18 -7.27 -15.19
N GLY A 438 1.59 -6.87 -14.05
CA GLY A 438 0.50 -5.90 -13.97
C GLY A 438 -0.59 -6.33 -13.02
N LEU A 439 -0.25 -6.68 -11.77
CA LEU A 439 -1.16 -7.08 -10.70
C LEU A 439 -2.12 -8.21 -11.14
N ILE A 440 -1.64 -9.16 -11.96
CA ILE A 440 -2.53 -10.10 -12.64
C ILE A 440 -3.24 -11.00 -11.63
N GLY A 441 -2.49 -11.70 -10.77
CA GLY A 441 -3.08 -12.67 -9.86
C GLY A 441 -4.12 -12.10 -8.92
N SER A 442 -3.85 -10.95 -8.31
CA SER A 442 -4.78 -10.27 -7.42
C SER A 442 -5.99 -9.69 -8.16
N THR A 443 -5.80 -9.18 -9.39
CA THR A 443 -6.89 -8.63 -10.20
C THR A 443 -7.85 -9.73 -10.63
N GLU A 444 -7.33 -10.84 -11.17
CA GLU A 444 -8.15 -11.98 -11.57
C GLU A 444 -8.94 -12.57 -10.40
N PHE A 445 -8.33 -12.62 -9.20
CA PHE A 445 -9.01 -13.04 -7.99
C PHE A 445 -10.15 -12.09 -7.61
N VAL A 446 -9.90 -10.79 -7.66
CA VAL A 446 -10.93 -9.79 -7.37
C VAL A 446 -12.07 -9.83 -8.40
N GLU A 447 -11.76 -10.01 -9.67
CA GLU A 447 -12.77 -10.15 -10.73
C GLU A 447 -13.61 -11.44 -10.58
N GLU A 448 -12.97 -12.55 -10.16
CA GLU A 448 -13.67 -13.82 -9.92
C GLU A 448 -14.61 -13.75 -8.71
N PHE A 449 -14.21 -13.06 -7.65
CA PHE A 449 -14.92 -13.07 -6.37
C PHE A 449 -15.53 -11.72 -5.98
N ASP A 450 -15.66 -10.74 -6.90
CA ASP A 450 -16.10 -9.36 -6.61
C ASP A 450 -17.38 -9.33 -5.76
N GLU A 451 -18.40 -10.10 -6.12
CA GLU A 451 -19.67 -10.10 -5.38
C GLU A 451 -19.49 -10.57 -3.93
N ILE A 452 -18.78 -11.66 -3.71
CA ILE A 452 -18.50 -12.22 -2.39
C ILE A 452 -17.62 -11.28 -1.57
N LEU A 453 -16.56 -10.76 -2.19
CA LEU A 453 -15.63 -9.84 -1.54
C LEU A 453 -16.31 -8.54 -1.12
N ARG A 454 -17.15 -7.97 -1.96
CA ARG A 454 -17.91 -6.76 -1.62
C ARG A 454 -18.85 -6.95 -0.43
N GLN A 455 -19.41 -8.14 -0.27
CA GLN A 455 -20.31 -8.46 0.85
C GLN A 455 -19.55 -8.81 2.13
N ARG A 456 -18.38 -9.46 2.04
CA ARG A 456 -17.78 -10.16 3.17
C ARG A 456 -16.40 -9.66 3.57
N ALA A 457 -15.63 -9.04 2.68
CA ALA A 457 -14.30 -8.55 3.02
C ALA A 457 -14.36 -7.32 3.91
N VAL A 458 -13.62 -7.36 5.01
CA VAL A 458 -13.51 -6.25 5.97
C VAL A 458 -12.44 -5.26 5.51
N VAL A 459 -11.27 -5.76 5.18
CA VAL A 459 -10.06 -5.02 4.82
C VAL A 459 -9.12 -5.93 4.02
N TYR A 460 -8.31 -5.35 3.15
CA TYR A 460 -7.13 -6.01 2.60
C TYR A 460 -5.86 -5.33 3.11
N ILE A 461 -4.98 -6.09 3.77
CA ILE A 461 -3.73 -5.61 4.34
C ILE A 461 -2.59 -6.15 3.50
N ASN A 462 -1.95 -5.26 2.75
CA ASN A 462 -0.86 -5.55 1.83
C ASN A 462 0.49 -5.21 2.46
N MET A 463 1.49 -6.01 2.15
CA MET A 463 2.89 -5.62 2.33
C MET A 463 3.69 -6.31 1.23
N ASP A 464 4.13 -5.53 0.27
CA ASP A 464 4.86 -5.98 -0.91
C ASP A 464 6.29 -6.36 -0.54
N CYS A 465 7.13 -5.40 -0.26
CA CYS A 465 8.55 -5.60 0.00
C CYS A 465 9.11 -4.69 1.09
N LEU A 466 10.26 -5.07 1.64
CA LEU A 466 11.00 -4.37 2.69
C LEU A 466 12.35 -3.89 2.17
N TYR A 467 12.48 -2.59 1.94
CA TYR A 467 13.66 -2.02 1.30
C TYR A 467 14.28 -0.85 2.06
N MET A 468 14.63 -0.96 3.22
CA MET A 468 15.36 0.04 4.01
C MET A 468 14.56 0.77 5.09
N ASN A 469 15.23 0.91 6.15
CA ASN A 469 15.18 1.89 7.22
C ASN A 469 14.37 1.56 8.46
N HIS A 470 14.77 2.30 9.47
CA HIS A 470 14.32 2.26 10.83
C HIS A 470 12.93 2.89 11.05
N THR A 471 12.18 3.15 9.97
CA THR A 471 10.81 3.69 10.02
C THR A 471 9.90 2.98 9.03
N ILE A 472 8.62 3.24 9.13
CA ILE A 472 7.61 2.71 8.21
C ILE A 472 7.04 3.78 7.29
N GLY A 473 6.65 3.36 6.09
CA GLY A 473 5.79 4.10 5.20
C GLY A 473 4.44 3.41 5.11
N VAL A 474 3.36 4.15 5.22
CA VAL A 474 2.00 3.61 5.16
C VAL A 474 1.20 4.33 4.07
N ARG A 475 0.48 3.55 3.28
CA ARG A 475 -0.52 4.00 2.31
C ARG A 475 -1.84 3.41 2.71
N THR A 476 -2.81 4.26 3.03
CA THR A 476 -4.13 3.82 3.44
C THR A 476 -5.14 4.95 3.32
N THR A 477 -6.41 4.62 3.44
CA THR A 477 -7.52 5.58 3.44
C THR A 477 -7.76 6.15 4.84
N PRO A 478 -8.31 7.37 4.96
CA PRO A 478 -8.35 8.09 6.24
C PRO A 478 -9.08 7.38 7.37
N GLU A 479 -10.03 6.50 7.07
CA GLU A 479 -10.74 5.71 8.09
C GLU A 479 -9.84 4.76 8.87
N PHE A 480 -8.61 4.48 8.38
CA PHE A 480 -7.65 3.60 9.03
C PHE A 480 -6.46 4.32 9.68
N TYR A 481 -6.37 5.64 9.57
CA TYR A 481 -5.27 6.39 10.17
C TYR A 481 -5.12 6.13 11.67
N GLN A 482 -6.25 6.08 12.40
CA GLN A 482 -6.24 5.86 13.83
C GLN A 482 -5.77 4.44 14.19
N ILE A 483 -6.34 3.40 13.58
CA ILE A 483 -5.98 2.01 13.92
C ILE A 483 -4.52 1.71 13.61
N VAL A 484 -3.99 2.19 12.49
CA VAL A 484 -2.56 2.06 12.15
C VAL A 484 -1.70 2.77 13.21
N THR A 485 -2.07 3.99 13.59
CA THR A 485 -1.35 4.74 14.63
C THR A 485 -1.34 3.98 15.95
N GLU A 486 -2.49 3.47 16.40
CA GLU A 486 -2.60 2.72 17.66
C GLU A 486 -1.85 1.37 17.60
N ALA A 487 -1.87 0.68 16.48
CA ALA A 487 -1.09 -0.55 16.30
C ALA A 487 0.42 -0.27 16.41
N THR A 488 0.92 0.80 15.79
CA THR A 488 2.36 1.14 15.88
C THR A 488 2.84 1.49 17.28
N LYS A 489 1.94 1.92 18.19
CA LYS A 489 2.27 2.16 19.59
C LYS A 489 2.53 0.88 20.38
N THR A 490 1.96 -0.25 19.96
CA THR A 490 2.14 -1.55 20.62
C THR A 490 3.38 -2.30 20.15
N ILE A 491 3.94 -1.92 19.00
CA ILE A 491 5.11 -2.59 18.44
C ILE A 491 6.40 -1.98 19.00
N PRO A 492 7.30 -2.78 19.58
CA PRO A 492 8.61 -2.30 20.01
C PRO A 492 9.40 -1.71 18.83
N ASN A 493 10.13 -0.65 19.07
CA ASN A 493 10.99 -0.10 18.04
C ASN A 493 12.08 -1.09 17.67
N PHE A 494 12.18 -1.48 16.41
CA PHE A 494 13.17 -2.43 15.94
C PHE A 494 14.59 -1.82 15.85
N SER A 495 14.74 -0.50 15.75
CA SER A 495 16.03 0.17 15.72
C SER A 495 16.60 0.38 17.11
N GLU A 496 17.75 -0.22 17.40
CA GLU A 496 18.46 0.01 18.66
C GLU A 496 18.86 1.47 18.84
N LYS A 497 19.29 2.14 17.76
CA LYS A 497 19.60 3.58 17.76
C LYS A 497 18.42 4.42 18.22
N GLU A 498 17.22 4.11 17.75
CA GLU A 498 16.00 4.84 18.11
C GLU A 498 15.61 4.55 19.57
N ARG A 499 15.71 3.28 20.02
CA ARG A 499 15.48 2.93 21.44
C ARG A 499 16.44 3.65 22.39
N ARG A 500 17.72 3.71 22.07
CA ARG A 500 18.73 4.47 22.85
C ARG A 500 18.43 5.97 22.88
N ALA A 501 17.74 6.50 21.88
CA ALA A 501 17.29 7.88 21.82
C ALA A 501 15.94 8.12 22.53
N GLY A 502 15.43 7.14 23.28
CA GLY A 502 14.18 7.22 24.06
C GLY A 502 12.90 6.97 23.25
N ARG A 503 13.00 6.55 21.99
CA ARG A 503 11.85 6.19 21.15
C ARG A 503 11.63 4.68 21.19
N THR A 504 10.81 4.25 22.13
CA THR A 504 10.66 2.83 22.50
C THR A 504 9.66 2.08 21.64
N SER A 505 8.69 2.78 21.05
CA SER A 505 7.70 2.19 20.13
C SER A 505 8.00 2.56 18.67
N LEU A 506 7.45 1.79 17.76
CA LEU A 506 7.50 2.09 16.32
C LEU A 506 6.82 3.43 16.02
N TYR A 507 5.73 3.76 16.73
CA TYR A 507 5.04 5.04 16.63
C TYR A 507 5.97 6.23 16.89
N ASP A 508 6.85 6.16 17.90
CA ASP A 508 7.72 7.28 18.25
C ASP A 508 8.67 7.67 17.12
N THR A 509 9.14 6.69 16.36
CA THR A 509 9.96 6.96 15.17
C THR A 509 9.06 7.39 14.00
N PHE A 510 7.91 6.75 13.81
CA PHE A 510 7.00 7.05 12.71
C PHE A 510 6.50 8.50 12.76
N ILE A 511 6.01 8.97 13.90
CA ILE A 511 5.54 10.37 14.02
C ILE A 511 6.67 11.39 13.84
N LYS A 512 7.88 11.04 14.24
CA LYS A 512 9.07 11.90 14.07
C LYS A 512 9.52 11.98 12.59
N THR A 513 9.55 10.86 11.90
CA THR A 513 10.05 10.78 10.52
C THR A 513 9.01 11.15 9.47
N SER A 514 7.75 11.02 9.84
CA SER A 514 6.60 11.33 9.01
C SER A 514 5.61 12.28 9.71
N PRO A 515 6.05 13.48 10.10
CA PRO A 515 5.15 14.46 10.72
C PRO A 515 4.10 14.93 9.70
N ARG A 516 2.87 15.15 10.15
CA ARG A 516 1.86 15.80 9.31
C ARG A 516 2.13 17.29 9.21
N ASN A 517 1.99 17.84 8.01
CA ASN A 517 2.09 19.28 7.78
C ASN A 517 0.76 20.00 8.03
N ASP A 518 -0.34 19.27 8.18
CA ASP A 518 -1.65 19.81 8.51
C ASP A 518 -1.96 19.62 10.01
N SER A 519 -2.77 20.49 10.58
CA SER A 519 -3.23 20.41 11.97
C SER A 519 -4.52 19.59 12.10
N LEU A 520 -4.94 18.88 11.04
CA LEU A 520 -6.25 18.25 10.96
C LEU A 520 -6.38 17.05 11.90
N PHE A 521 -5.34 16.21 11.95
CA PHE A 521 -5.33 15.02 12.75
C PHE A 521 -4.10 15.02 13.69
N PRO A 522 -4.18 15.68 14.85
CA PRO A 522 -3.06 15.76 15.78
C PRO A 522 -2.65 14.36 16.27
N ASN A 523 -1.33 14.16 16.41
CA ASN A 523 -0.73 12.89 16.86
C ASN A 523 -0.92 11.70 15.88
N ILE A 524 -1.41 11.92 14.69
CA ILE A 524 -1.46 10.94 13.61
C ILE A 524 -0.27 11.19 12.67
N PRO A 525 0.61 10.23 12.43
CA PRO A 525 1.68 10.35 11.45
C PRO A 525 1.12 10.60 10.03
N GLN A 526 1.92 11.20 9.17
CA GLN A 526 1.54 11.35 7.78
C GLN A 526 1.53 9.97 7.11
N MET A 527 0.37 9.61 6.57
CA MET A 527 0.16 8.45 5.71
C MET A 527 -0.24 8.92 4.32
N ASN A 528 0.20 8.21 3.29
CA ASN A 528 -0.14 8.52 1.92
C ASN A 528 -1.43 7.78 1.51
N LEU A 529 -2.06 8.23 0.44
CA LEU A 529 -3.15 7.49 -0.17
C LEU A 529 -2.61 6.30 -0.98
N PRO A 530 -3.37 5.19 -1.10
CA PRO A 530 -2.98 4.04 -1.89
C PRO A 530 -2.84 4.40 -3.36
N GLY A 531 -1.72 4.03 -3.97
CA GLY A 531 -1.45 4.17 -5.41
C GLY A 531 -1.81 2.89 -6.18
N GLY A 532 -1.19 2.74 -7.33
CA GLY A 532 -1.40 1.57 -8.19
C GLY A 532 -0.17 0.68 -8.33
N ASN A 533 0.67 0.63 -7.31
CA ASN A 533 1.99 0.01 -7.37
C ASN A 533 2.06 -1.39 -6.75
N SER A 534 0.97 -1.97 -6.29
CA SER A 534 0.93 -3.32 -5.74
C SER A 534 -0.51 -3.86 -5.63
N ASP A 535 -0.67 -5.08 -5.16
CA ASP A 535 -1.89 -5.90 -5.12
C ASP A 535 -3.07 -5.32 -4.33
N HIS A 536 -2.87 -4.29 -3.53
CA HIS A 536 -3.96 -3.57 -2.85
C HIS A 536 -4.88 -2.81 -3.82
N LYS A 537 -4.39 -2.50 -5.02
CA LYS A 537 -5.14 -1.68 -5.99
C LYS A 537 -6.47 -2.29 -6.41
N PRO A 538 -6.58 -3.54 -6.91
CA PRO A 538 -7.85 -4.08 -7.38
C PRO A 538 -8.87 -4.16 -6.24
N PHE A 539 -8.47 -4.46 -5.01
CA PHE A 539 -9.39 -4.48 -3.86
C PHE A 539 -10.03 -3.13 -3.61
N LEU A 540 -9.24 -2.05 -3.60
CA LEU A 540 -9.75 -0.70 -3.38
C LEU A 540 -10.50 -0.17 -4.60
N THR A 541 -9.87 -0.20 -5.77
CA THR A 541 -10.37 0.56 -6.93
C THR A 541 -11.46 -0.16 -7.71
N TYR A 542 -11.53 -1.49 -7.65
CA TYR A 542 -12.55 -2.29 -8.34
C TYR A 542 -13.71 -2.66 -7.41
N SER A 543 -13.43 -3.22 -6.22
CA SER A 543 -14.44 -3.74 -5.30
C SER A 543 -14.81 -2.80 -4.14
N GLY A 544 -14.05 -1.72 -3.91
CA GLY A 544 -14.31 -0.80 -2.79
C GLY A 544 -13.99 -1.38 -1.43
N ILE A 545 -13.07 -2.33 -1.35
CA ILE A 545 -12.57 -2.85 -0.08
C ILE A 545 -11.46 -1.92 0.38
N PRO A 546 -11.58 -1.31 1.58
CA PRO A 546 -10.54 -0.42 2.07
C PRO A 546 -9.26 -1.20 2.37
N VAL A 547 -8.11 -0.55 2.18
CA VAL A 547 -6.81 -1.20 2.19
C VAL A 547 -5.82 -0.52 3.12
N ILE A 548 -4.88 -1.30 3.64
CA ILE A 548 -3.65 -0.82 4.28
C ILE A 548 -2.49 -1.45 3.51
N ASP A 549 -1.63 -0.62 2.95
CA ASP A 549 -0.36 -1.01 2.36
C ASP A 549 0.78 -0.36 3.13
N PHE A 550 1.78 -1.13 3.55
CA PHE A 550 2.90 -0.61 4.32
C PHE A 550 4.20 -1.32 4.00
N SER A 551 5.29 -0.61 4.22
CA SER A 551 6.65 -1.15 4.06
C SER A 551 7.60 -0.45 5.02
N SER A 552 8.83 -0.96 5.15
CA SER A 552 9.90 -0.14 5.70
C SER A 552 10.31 0.91 4.66
N ALA A 553 10.30 2.18 4.99
CA ALA A 553 10.56 3.24 4.03
C ALA A 553 11.31 4.43 4.60
N ASN A 554 12.05 5.13 3.74
CA ASN A 554 12.60 6.45 4.07
C ASN A 554 11.99 7.51 3.13
N ARG A 555 11.36 8.52 3.73
CA ARG A 555 10.75 9.64 2.99
C ARG A 555 11.74 10.53 2.23
N SER A 556 13.00 10.54 2.64
CA SER A 556 14.03 11.38 2.01
C SER A 556 14.51 10.85 0.65
N GLN A 557 14.20 9.62 0.33
CA GLN A 557 14.39 9.05 -1.01
C GLN A 557 13.06 9.10 -1.75
N SER A 558 12.71 10.30 -2.17
CA SER A 558 11.59 10.55 -3.07
C SER A 558 11.82 9.78 -4.37
N ASN A 559 10.79 9.26 -4.93
CA ASN A 559 10.65 8.73 -6.27
C ASN A 559 10.93 7.23 -6.46
N ASN A 560 10.17 6.38 -5.77
CA ASN A 560 9.61 5.17 -6.32
C ASN A 560 10.33 3.85 -6.17
N SER A 561 11.57 3.76 -5.76
CA SER A 561 12.18 2.45 -5.51
C SER A 561 13.48 2.54 -4.72
N TYR A 562 13.90 1.41 -4.19
CA TYR A 562 15.25 1.26 -3.63
C TYR A 562 16.27 1.06 -4.76
N PRO A 563 17.58 1.29 -4.51
CA PRO A 563 18.59 1.35 -5.58
C PRO A 563 18.71 0.09 -6.46
N LEU A 564 18.52 -1.10 -5.86
CA LEU A 564 18.68 -2.39 -6.56
C LEU A 564 17.38 -2.94 -7.15
N TYR A 565 16.32 -2.14 -7.20
CA TYR A 565 14.97 -2.51 -7.64
C TYR A 565 14.97 -3.21 -9.01
N HIS A 566 14.39 -4.44 -9.04
CA HIS A 566 14.27 -5.28 -10.23
C HIS A 566 15.60 -5.66 -10.90
N THR A 567 16.67 -5.73 -10.11
CA THR A 567 18.00 -6.12 -10.63
C THR A 567 18.36 -7.56 -10.31
N LEU A 568 19.43 -8.04 -10.93
CA LEU A 568 20.07 -9.33 -10.61
C LEU A 568 20.54 -9.40 -9.14
N TYR A 569 20.71 -8.28 -8.48
CA TYR A 569 21.38 -8.14 -7.18
C TYR A 569 20.44 -8.24 -5.99
N GLU A 570 19.17 -8.48 -6.21
CA GLU A 570 18.19 -8.78 -5.16
C GLU A 570 18.27 -10.25 -4.74
N THR A 571 19.31 -10.58 -3.98
CA THR A 571 19.56 -11.91 -3.43
C THR A 571 19.53 -11.85 -1.90
N PRO A 572 19.46 -13.00 -1.18
CA PRO A 572 19.52 -13.02 0.30
C PRO A 572 20.68 -12.23 0.88
N PHE A 573 21.84 -12.19 0.20
CA PHE A 573 22.97 -11.37 0.58
C PHE A 573 22.58 -9.89 0.78
N THR A 574 21.76 -9.34 -0.11
CA THR A 574 21.30 -7.94 -0.04
C THR A 574 20.52 -7.67 1.25
N ASN A 575 19.58 -8.56 1.62
CA ASN A 575 18.82 -8.40 2.86
C ASN A 575 19.70 -8.57 4.09
N GLU A 576 20.56 -9.59 4.10
CA GLU A 576 21.35 -9.99 5.28
C GLU A 576 22.54 -9.07 5.57
N HIS A 577 23.16 -8.54 4.52
CA HIS A 577 24.44 -7.80 4.66
C HIS A 577 24.33 -6.30 4.34
N LEU A 578 23.27 -5.86 3.67
CA LEU A 578 23.13 -4.47 3.24
C LEU A 578 21.90 -3.77 3.81
N LEU A 579 20.75 -4.47 3.95
CA LEU A 579 19.49 -3.82 4.31
C LEU A 579 19.10 -4.03 5.76
N ASP A 580 19.04 -5.26 6.27
CA ASP A 580 18.60 -5.59 7.63
C ASP A 580 19.69 -6.36 8.39
N VAL A 581 20.81 -5.71 8.57
CA VAL A 581 22.05 -6.28 9.17
C VAL A 581 21.91 -6.58 10.67
N ASP A 582 20.89 -6.04 11.34
CA ASP A 582 20.62 -6.24 12.77
C ASP A 582 19.74 -7.50 13.00
N ASN A 583 20.15 -8.64 12.49
CA ASN A 583 19.46 -9.93 12.66
C ASN A 583 17.99 -9.90 12.21
N PHE A 584 17.69 -9.32 11.07
CA PHE A 584 16.33 -9.21 10.55
C PHE A 584 15.34 -8.49 11.48
N ALA A 585 15.83 -7.53 12.25
CA ALA A 585 15.01 -6.78 13.21
C ALA A 585 13.90 -5.97 12.54
N VAL A 586 14.15 -5.42 11.35
CA VAL A 586 13.14 -4.68 10.55
C VAL A 586 12.06 -5.64 10.05
N HIS A 587 12.45 -6.76 9.43
CA HIS A 587 11.51 -7.79 8.98
C HIS A 587 10.63 -8.30 10.13
N ARG A 588 11.25 -8.60 11.28
CA ARG A 588 10.53 -8.99 12.49
C ARG A 588 9.54 -7.93 12.94
N GLY A 589 9.96 -6.68 13.06
CA GLY A 589 9.10 -5.58 13.53
C GLY A 589 7.92 -5.30 12.59
N ILE A 590 8.14 -5.43 11.29
CA ILE A 590 7.08 -5.34 10.29
C ILE A 590 6.11 -6.53 10.40
N GLY A 591 6.61 -7.74 10.60
CA GLY A 591 5.77 -8.92 10.86
C GLY A 591 4.92 -8.75 12.11
N GLN A 592 5.48 -8.18 13.17
CA GLN A 592 4.76 -7.84 14.40
C GLN A 592 3.62 -6.85 14.12
N LEU A 593 3.87 -5.80 13.34
CA LEU A 593 2.83 -4.82 12.95
C LEU A 593 1.74 -5.47 12.08
N TRP A 594 2.13 -6.29 11.10
CA TRP A 594 1.19 -6.99 10.23
C TRP A 594 0.28 -7.93 11.00
N GLY A 595 0.88 -8.73 11.88
CA GLY A 595 0.14 -9.62 12.76
C GLY A 595 -0.83 -8.88 13.67
N GLU A 596 -0.40 -7.80 14.31
CA GLU A 596 -1.25 -7.02 15.23
C GLU A 596 -2.40 -6.30 14.50
N LEU A 597 -2.16 -5.70 13.34
CA LEU A 597 -3.22 -5.12 12.52
C LEU A 597 -4.25 -6.19 12.13
N THR A 598 -3.78 -7.33 11.63
CA THR A 598 -4.63 -8.46 11.24
C THR A 598 -5.48 -8.95 12.42
N ARG A 599 -4.85 -9.15 13.60
CA ARG A 599 -5.54 -9.55 14.83
C ARG A 599 -6.64 -8.57 15.20
N ARG A 600 -6.37 -7.26 15.18
CA ARG A 600 -7.37 -6.24 15.53
C ARG A 600 -8.58 -6.28 14.60
N PHE A 601 -8.38 -6.32 13.30
CA PHE A 601 -9.51 -6.43 12.37
C PHE A 601 -10.26 -7.77 12.49
N ALA A 602 -9.56 -8.83 12.85
CA ALA A 602 -10.17 -10.16 13.01
C ALA A 602 -10.88 -10.37 14.34
N ASP A 603 -10.54 -9.61 15.39
CA ASP A 603 -10.99 -9.92 16.76
C ASP A 603 -11.69 -8.75 17.48
N ASP A 604 -11.42 -7.49 17.12
CA ASP A 604 -12.08 -6.35 17.77
C ASP A 604 -13.60 -6.44 17.57
N VAL A 605 -14.35 -6.28 18.66
CA VAL A 605 -15.83 -6.41 18.70
C VAL A 605 -16.48 -5.46 17.69
N ILE A 606 -16.10 -4.18 17.73
CA ILE A 606 -16.46 -3.19 16.72
C ILE A 606 -15.26 -2.99 15.82
N LEU A 607 -15.50 -3.11 14.51
CA LEU A 607 -14.46 -2.87 13.51
C LEU A 607 -13.81 -1.50 13.70
N PRO A 608 -12.48 -1.41 13.69
CA PRO A 608 -11.74 -0.21 14.06
C PRO A 608 -11.70 0.85 12.94
N PHE A 609 -12.85 1.14 12.34
CA PHE A 609 -13.00 2.18 11.33
C PHE A 609 -13.29 3.54 12.00
N ASN A 610 -12.66 4.59 11.51
CA ASN A 610 -12.95 5.97 11.89
C ASN A 610 -13.50 6.75 10.69
N HIS A 611 -14.80 6.64 10.45
CA HIS A 611 -15.45 7.32 9.32
C HIS A 611 -15.55 8.84 9.51
N THR A 612 -15.44 9.32 10.74
CA THR A 612 -15.38 10.77 11.03
C THR A 612 -14.10 11.37 10.47
N MET A 613 -12.93 10.70 10.63
CA MET A 613 -11.68 11.14 9.99
C MET A 613 -11.80 11.10 8.47
N PHE A 614 -12.46 10.10 7.91
CA PHE A 614 -12.70 10.01 6.47
C PHE A 614 -13.56 11.18 5.94
N ALA A 615 -14.69 11.46 6.58
CA ALA A 615 -15.56 12.58 6.21
C ALA A 615 -14.85 13.93 6.35
N GLU A 616 -14.03 14.10 7.39
CA GLU A 616 -13.24 15.29 7.61
C GLU A 616 -12.18 15.49 6.54
N ALA A 617 -11.50 14.42 6.10
CA ALA A 617 -10.55 14.47 4.98
C ALA A 617 -11.25 14.88 3.66
N ILE A 618 -12.44 14.37 3.39
CA ILE A 618 -13.24 14.79 2.22
C ILE A 618 -13.47 16.30 2.24
N ILE A 619 -13.92 16.85 3.36
CA ILE A 619 -14.25 18.28 3.47
C ILE A 619 -13.01 19.15 3.42
N ARG A 620 -12.00 18.82 4.23
CA ARG A 620 -10.89 19.73 4.53
C ARG A 620 -9.68 19.57 3.63
N LEU A 621 -9.56 18.44 2.94
CA LEU A 621 -8.48 18.18 1.99
C LEU A 621 -9.04 18.13 0.56
N TYR A 622 -9.82 17.12 0.24
CA TYR A 622 -10.17 16.78 -1.15
C TYR A 622 -11.06 17.84 -1.82
N LEU A 623 -12.10 18.30 -1.15
CA LEU A 623 -12.99 19.33 -1.70
C LEU A 623 -12.32 20.69 -1.81
N LYS A 624 -11.35 21.02 -0.95
CA LYS A 624 -10.55 22.23 -1.10
C LYS A 624 -9.69 22.21 -2.36
N ASP A 625 -9.08 21.08 -2.66
CA ASP A 625 -8.26 20.94 -3.86
C ASP A 625 -9.11 21.03 -5.14
N VAL A 626 -10.28 20.38 -5.14
CA VAL A 626 -11.25 20.49 -6.26
C VAL A 626 -11.71 21.95 -6.44
N GLU A 627 -12.11 22.61 -5.34
CA GLU A 627 -12.54 24.01 -5.40
C GLU A 627 -11.44 24.95 -5.92
N LYS A 628 -10.21 24.75 -5.43
CA LYS A 628 -9.05 25.50 -5.90
C LYS A 628 -8.83 25.28 -7.40
N ALA A 629 -8.86 24.05 -7.87
CA ALA A 629 -8.68 23.70 -9.27
C ALA A 629 -9.79 24.32 -10.14
N ILE A 630 -11.06 24.21 -9.73
CA ILE A 630 -12.17 24.82 -10.45
C ILE A 630 -12.00 26.35 -10.54
N ASN A 631 -11.68 27.02 -9.43
CA ASN A 631 -11.57 28.47 -9.38
C ASN A 631 -10.36 29.01 -10.17
N SER A 632 -9.24 28.26 -10.19
CA SER A 632 -8.02 28.70 -10.88
C SER A 632 -8.05 28.45 -12.39
N GLU A 633 -8.62 27.31 -12.80
CA GLU A 633 -8.49 26.80 -14.17
C GLU A 633 -9.73 27.08 -15.03
N ILE A 634 -10.89 27.14 -14.41
CA ILE A 634 -12.14 27.34 -15.13
C ILE A 634 -12.52 28.79 -15.02
N ARG A 635 -12.26 29.57 -16.08
CA ARG A 635 -12.81 30.92 -16.22
C ARG A 635 -14.32 30.80 -16.46
N LEU A 636 -15.05 30.62 -15.37
CA LEU A 636 -16.50 30.53 -15.41
C LEU A 636 -17.09 31.87 -15.88
N LYS A 637 -17.29 32.02 -17.19
CA LYS A 637 -18.22 33.03 -17.68
C LYS A 637 -19.60 32.74 -17.10
N ARG A 638 -20.41 33.74 -16.85
CA ARG A 638 -21.82 33.60 -16.44
C ARG A 638 -22.61 33.01 -17.62
N ASN A 639 -22.44 31.71 -17.85
CA ASN A 639 -23.24 30.91 -18.76
C ASN A 639 -23.82 29.70 -17.98
N ASP A 640 -24.75 29.01 -18.57
CA ASP A 640 -25.49 27.90 -17.94
C ASP A 640 -24.58 26.82 -17.38
N MET A 641 -23.47 26.49 -18.06
CA MET A 641 -22.52 25.46 -17.62
C MET A 641 -21.67 25.90 -16.43
N GLY A 642 -21.24 27.15 -16.38
CA GLY A 642 -20.52 27.69 -15.23
C GLY A 642 -21.39 27.71 -13.97
N THR A 643 -22.70 27.96 -14.15
CA THR A 643 -23.70 27.89 -13.07
C THR A 643 -23.86 26.44 -12.60
N ALA A 644 -24.00 25.47 -13.52
CA ALA A 644 -24.15 24.06 -13.19
C ALA A 644 -22.96 23.53 -12.37
N ILE A 645 -21.71 23.81 -12.76
CA ILE A 645 -20.51 23.40 -12.00
C ILE A 645 -20.53 23.98 -10.57
N LYS A 646 -20.86 25.28 -10.42
CA LYS A 646 -20.94 25.93 -9.11
C LYS A 646 -22.03 25.32 -8.22
N ASP A 647 -23.18 25.05 -8.79
CA ASP A 647 -24.30 24.45 -8.06
C ASP A 647 -23.97 23.02 -7.62
N GLN A 648 -23.38 22.20 -8.50
CA GLN A 648 -22.96 20.86 -8.14
C GLN A 648 -21.87 20.86 -7.06
N LEU A 649 -20.89 21.73 -7.14
CA LEU A 649 -19.87 21.89 -6.10
C LEU A 649 -20.49 22.31 -4.75
N LYS A 650 -21.47 23.22 -4.77
CA LYS A 650 -22.21 23.66 -3.58
C LYS A 650 -22.97 22.49 -2.96
N TYR A 651 -23.73 21.73 -3.77
CA TYR A 651 -24.47 20.57 -3.29
C TYR A 651 -23.57 19.47 -2.75
N LEU A 652 -22.45 19.22 -3.43
CA LEU A 652 -21.43 18.26 -2.97
C LEU A 652 -20.86 18.65 -1.60
N LYS A 653 -20.55 19.94 -1.37
CA LYS A 653 -20.11 20.42 -0.06
C LYS A 653 -21.15 20.26 1.02
N LEU A 654 -22.42 20.57 0.73
CA LEU A 654 -23.52 20.38 1.67
C LEU A 654 -23.66 18.89 2.08
N LYS A 655 -23.57 17.98 1.10
CA LYS A 655 -23.64 16.54 1.39
C LYS A 655 -22.41 16.03 2.15
N ALA A 656 -21.24 16.55 1.91
CA ALA A 656 -20.04 16.21 2.67
C ALA A 656 -20.18 16.63 4.15
N HIS A 657 -20.72 17.81 4.44
CA HIS A 657 -21.01 18.23 5.81
C HIS A 657 -22.13 17.39 6.48
N GLU A 658 -23.17 17.02 5.73
CA GLU A 658 -24.19 16.10 6.22
C GLU A 658 -23.58 14.73 6.56
N PHE A 659 -22.68 14.22 5.71
CA PHE A 659 -21.96 12.97 5.97
C PHE A 659 -21.14 13.06 7.28
N TYR A 660 -20.39 14.13 7.46
CA TYR A 660 -19.62 14.36 8.68
C TYR A 660 -20.51 14.34 9.94
N ASN A 661 -21.62 15.07 9.92
CA ASN A 661 -22.56 15.07 11.06
C ASN A 661 -23.17 13.68 11.30
N THR A 662 -23.44 12.94 10.22
CA THR A 662 -23.95 11.57 10.32
C THR A 662 -22.92 10.63 10.95
N THR A 663 -21.63 10.78 10.62
CA THR A 663 -20.57 9.96 11.25
C THR A 663 -20.42 10.24 12.73
N LEU A 664 -20.55 11.49 13.19
CA LEU A 664 -20.52 11.84 14.62
C LEU A 664 -21.65 11.15 15.40
N THR A 665 -22.87 11.16 14.84
CA THR A 665 -24.01 10.45 15.44
C THR A 665 -23.77 8.95 15.47
N PHE A 666 -23.26 8.40 14.39
CA PHE A 666 -22.95 6.97 14.28
C PHE A 666 -21.86 6.53 15.27
N ASP A 667 -20.81 7.33 15.48
CA ASP A 667 -19.76 7.06 16.47
C ASP A 667 -20.31 7.04 17.90
N THR A 668 -21.29 7.88 18.20
CA THR A 668 -22.02 7.83 19.48
C THR A 668 -22.80 6.51 19.61
N ASN A 669 -23.49 6.09 18.56
CA ASN A 669 -24.25 4.82 18.56
C ASN A 669 -23.31 3.60 18.70
N LYS A 670 -22.12 3.64 18.10
CA LYS A 670 -21.08 2.60 18.28
C LYS A 670 -20.71 2.43 19.76
N GLN A 671 -20.51 3.54 20.48
CA GLN A 671 -20.16 3.51 21.89
C GLN A 671 -21.29 2.87 22.73
N PHE A 672 -22.54 3.27 22.48
CA PHE A 672 -23.69 2.67 23.18
C PHE A 672 -23.82 1.17 22.91
N ALA A 673 -23.66 0.75 21.67
CA ALA A 673 -23.70 -0.66 21.30
C ALA A 673 -22.56 -1.47 21.97
N TYR A 674 -21.36 -0.92 22.04
CA TYR A 674 -20.26 -1.54 22.75
C TYR A 674 -20.53 -1.72 24.25
N TYR A 675 -21.07 -0.69 24.92
CA TYR A 675 -21.44 -0.79 26.32
C TYR A 675 -22.57 -1.83 26.56
N ALA A 676 -23.55 -1.88 25.68
CA ALA A 676 -24.62 -2.88 25.78
C ALA A 676 -24.07 -4.31 25.59
N PHE A 677 -23.19 -4.51 24.60
CA PHE A 677 -22.51 -5.79 24.36
C PHE A 677 -21.62 -6.19 25.55
N ALA A 678 -20.89 -5.27 26.15
CA ALA A 678 -20.04 -5.55 27.32
C ALA A 678 -20.85 -6.03 28.53
N GLN A 679 -22.14 -5.63 28.64
CA GLN A 679 -23.06 -6.11 29.68
C GLN A 679 -23.71 -7.45 29.31
N ASN A 680 -23.97 -7.69 28.04
CA ASN A 680 -24.58 -8.92 27.54
C ASN A 680 -23.91 -9.40 26.24
N PRO A 681 -22.77 -10.09 26.32
CA PRO A 681 -22.02 -10.55 25.14
C PRO A 681 -22.76 -11.55 24.25
N PHE A 682 -23.91 -12.11 24.72
CA PHE A 682 -24.71 -13.05 23.94
C PHE A 682 -25.65 -12.37 22.93
N ASP A 683 -25.85 -11.04 23.02
CA ASP A 683 -26.61 -10.27 22.03
C ASP A 683 -25.67 -9.51 21.08
N SER A 684 -25.18 -10.23 20.08
CA SER A 684 -24.26 -9.68 19.09
C SER A 684 -24.94 -8.96 17.91
N ARG A 685 -26.28 -9.00 17.80
CA ARG A 685 -27.00 -8.47 16.62
C ARG A 685 -26.79 -6.99 16.39
N SER A 686 -26.78 -6.20 17.44
CA SER A 686 -26.51 -4.75 17.33
C SER A 686 -25.10 -4.47 16.84
N ILE A 687 -24.11 -5.26 17.26
CA ILE A 687 -22.73 -5.16 16.85
C ILE A 687 -22.57 -5.53 15.38
N SER A 688 -23.13 -6.68 14.94
CA SER A 688 -23.06 -7.11 13.54
C SER A 688 -23.66 -6.06 12.59
N GLY A 689 -24.82 -5.48 12.94
CA GLY A 689 -25.43 -4.43 12.14
C GLY A 689 -24.59 -3.14 12.05
N ILE A 690 -23.87 -2.78 13.12
CA ILE A 690 -22.92 -1.65 13.11
C ILE A 690 -21.74 -1.97 12.21
N ASN A 691 -21.14 -3.15 12.35
CA ASN A 691 -19.99 -3.57 11.55
C ASN A 691 -20.33 -3.67 10.06
N GLU A 692 -21.51 -4.17 9.70
CA GLU A 692 -21.99 -4.21 8.31
C GLU A 692 -22.11 -2.80 7.71
N ARG A 693 -22.67 -1.84 8.46
CA ARG A 693 -22.77 -0.45 8.01
C ARG A 693 -21.38 0.17 7.82
N GLN A 694 -20.45 -0.08 8.73
CA GLN A 694 -19.07 0.39 8.58
C GLN A 694 -18.41 -0.15 7.31
N MET A 695 -18.52 -1.45 7.05
CA MET A 695 -18.00 -2.07 5.83
C MET A 695 -18.65 -1.49 4.56
N GLY A 696 -19.94 -1.17 4.60
CA GLY A 696 -20.71 -0.64 3.48
C GLY A 696 -20.26 0.73 2.98
N ILE A 697 -19.58 1.54 3.79
CA ILE A 697 -19.21 2.93 3.44
C ILE A 697 -18.31 2.99 2.21
N SER A 698 -17.20 2.27 2.19
CA SER A 698 -16.25 2.32 1.07
C SER A 698 -16.90 1.81 -0.23
N ARG A 699 -17.82 0.84 -0.15
CA ARG A 699 -18.60 0.31 -1.31
C ARG A 699 -19.50 1.36 -1.95
N CYS A 700 -19.96 2.34 -1.19
CA CYS A 700 -20.77 3.47 -1.71
C CYS A 700 -20.01 4.31 -2.74
N PHE A 701 -18.68 4.27 -2.71
CA PHE A 701 -17.83 5.03 -3.63
C PHE A 701 -17.46 4.25 -4.90
N ILE A 702 -18.04 3.08 -5.12
CA ILE A 702 -17.87 2.30 -6.35
C ILE A 702 -18.91 2.71 -7.38
N ASN A 703 -18.44 3.25 -8.50
CA ASN A 703 -19.25 3.50 -9.69
C ASN A 703 -19.16 2.29 -10.62
N PRO A 704 -20.25 1.54 -10.84
CA PRO A 704 -20.22 0.37 -11.74
C PRO A 704 -19.79 0.67 -13.18
N ARG A 705 -19.92 1.92 -13.62
CA ARG A 705 -19.48 2.36 -14.95
C ARG A 705 -17.97 2.62 -15.02
N GLY A 706 -17.29 2.60 -13.89
CA GLY A 706 -15.90 3.02 -13.78
C GLY A 706 -15.72 4.54 -13.92
N ILE A 707 -14.46 4.97 -13.90
CA ILE A 707 -14.07 6.34 -14.22
C ILE A 707 -14.04 6.47 -15.76
N PRO A 708 -14.40 7.63 -16.34
CA PRO A 708 -14.30 7.85 -17.78
C PRO A 708 -12.90 7.44 -18.31
N ASN A 709 -12.87 6.65 -19.38
CA ASN A 709 -11.66 6.10 -20.01
C ASN A 709 -10.86 5.06 -19.18
N ALA A 710 -11.34 4.66 -17.99
CA ALA A 710 -10.71 3.64 -17.14
C ALA A 710 -11.79 2.81 -16.40
N PRO A 711 -12.52 1.93 -17.12
CA PRO A 711 -13.67 1.18 -16.56
C PRO A 711 -13.27 0.20 -15.45
N GLU A 712 -12.01 -0.20 -15.38
CA GLU A 712 -11.44 -1.02 -14.31
C GLU A 712 -11.23 -0.23 -13.01
N SER A 713 -11.18 1.09 -13.08
CA SER A 713 -11.07 1.97 -11.92
C SER A 713 -12.46 2.49 -11.53
N ARG A 714 -13.08 1.85 -10.54
CA ARG A 714 -14.47 2.12 -10.16
C ARG A 714 -14.63 3.04 -8.95
N HIS A 715 -13.58 3.20 -8.12
CA HIS A 715 -13.67 3.99 -6.90
C HIS A 715 -13.58 5.49 -7.20
N VAL A 716 -14.67 6.24 -6.96
CA VAL A 716 -14.78 7.66 -7.36
C VAL A 716 -13.91 8.64 -6.55
N LEU A 717 -13.48 8.23 -5.34
CA LEU A 717 -12.56 9.05 -4.53
C LEU A 717 -11.10 8.66 -4.69
N PHE A 718 -10.80 7.37 -4.75
CA PHE A 718 -9.43 6.88 -4.75
C PHE A 718 -9.16 6.09 -6.03
N SER A 719 -8.25 6.58 -6.83
CA SER A 719 -7.84 5.93 -8.05
C SER A 719 -6.38 6.29 -8.35
N VAL A 720 -5.90 5.88 -9.51
CA VAL A 720 -4.55 6.18 -9.97
C VAL A 720 -4.56 7.27 -11.03
N SER A 721 -3.43 7.95 -11.19
CA SER A 721 -3.25 8.95 -12.22
C SER A 721 -3.14 8.29 -13.61
N ALA A 722 -3.83 8.82 -14.61
CA ALA A 722 -3.68 8.38 -16.00
C ALA A 722 -2.26 8.63 -16.56
N GLU A 723 -1.57 9.66 -16.04
CA GLU A 723 -0.21 10.01 -16.46
C GLU A 723 0.89 9.22 -15.72
N ASN A 724 0.57 8.73 -14.51
CA ASN A 724 1.47 7.92 -13.70
C ASN A 724 0.67 6.87 -12.91
N SER A 725 0.61 5.66 -13.40
CA SER A 725 -0.17 4.57 -12.81
C SER A 725 0.25 4.16 -11.40
N TYR A 726 1.43 4.56 -10.94
CA TYR A 726 1.87 4.36 -9.55
C TYR A 726 1.31 5.39 -8.57
N ALA A 727 0.98 6.60 -9.06
CA ALA A 727 0.56 7.70 -8.20
C ALA A 727 -0.94 7.64 -7.89
N SER A 728 -1.29 7.81 -6.62
CA SER A 728 -2.68 8.03 -6.20
C SER A 728 -3.20 9.37 -6.69
N LYS A 729 -4.46 9.42 -7.06
CA LYS A 729 -5.20 10.64 -7.41
C LYS A 729 -6.57 10.62 -6.75
N VAL A 730 -6.92 11.69 -6.08
CA VAL A 730 -8.24 11.82 -5.45
C VAL A 730 -9.23 12.39 -6.46
N MET A 731 -10.47 11.89 -6.45
CA MET A 731 -11.55 12.35 -7.35
C MET A 731 -11.09 12.43 -8.82
N THR A 732 -10.43 11.37 -9.27
CA THR A 732 -9.74 11.32 -10.58
C THR A 732 -10.66 11.74 -11.71
N GLY A 733 -11.92 11.27 -11.77
CA GLY A 733 -12.87 11.67 -12.81
C GLY A 733 -13.12 13.18 -12.85
N VAL A 734 -13.14 13.86 -11.70
CA VAL A 734 -13.28 15.33 -11.66
C VAL A 734 -12.04 16.04 -12.19
N PHE A 735 -10.86 15.62 -11.72
CA PHE A 735 -9.60 16.25 -12.15
C PHE A 735 -9.27 15.94 -13.62
N ASP A 736 -9.57 14.76 -14.11
CA ASP A 736 -9.37 14.42 -15.53
C ASP A 736 -10.27 15.30 -16.44
N ALA A 737 -11.53 15.52 -16.04
CA ALA A 737 -12.42 16.43 -16.76
C ALA A 737 -11.94 17.90 -16.71
N ILE A 738 -11.35 18.34 -15.57
CA ILE A 738 -10.70 19.68 -15.49
C ILE A 738 -9.50 19.74 -16.43
N ASP A 739 -8.67 18.71 -16.50
CA ASP A 739 -7.52 18.67 -17.41
C ASP A 739 -7.94 18.61 -18.88
N GLU A 740 -9.03 17.92 -19.22
CA GLU A 740 -9.63 17.98 -20.57
C GLU A 740 -10.12 19.39 -20.91
N TYR A 741 -10.77 20.07 -19.97
CA TYR A 741 -11.18 21.47 -20.15
C TYR A 741 -10.00 22.40 -20.47
N LYS A 742 -8.85 22.20 -19.81
CA LYS A 742 -7.61 22.98 -20.10
C LYS A 742 -7.06 22.70 -21.49
N ARG A 743 -7.10 21.44 -21.93
CA ARG A 743 -6.57 21.00 -23.24
C ARG A 743 -7.50 21.37 -24.41
N ALA A 744 -8.78 21.59 -24.14
CA ALA A 744 -9.81 21.89 -25.13
C ALA A 744 -9.49 23.16 -25.92
N LYS A 745 -9.54 23.07 -27.25
CA LYS A 745 -9.20 24.14 -28.17
C LYS A 745 -10.44 24.82 -28.73
N THR A 746 -11.55 24.10 -28.89
CA THR A 746 -12.81 24.59 -29.43
C THR A 746 -13.82 24.92 -28.32
N SER A 747 -14.82 25.71 -28.63
CA SER A 747 -15.92 26.03 -27.70
C SER A 747 -16.74 24.78 -27.35
N GLU A 748 -16.93 23.89 -28.32
CA GLU A 748 -17.66 22.65 -28.17
C GLU A 748 -16.94 21.67 -27.23
N GLU A 749 -15.62 21.48 -27.43
CA GLU A 749 -14.78 20.67 -26.53
C GLU A 749 -14.82 21.22 -25.10
N LYS A 750 -14.75 22.52 -24.90
CA LYS A 750 -14.84 23.18 -23.58
C LYS A 750 -16.20 22.96 -22.94
N GLN A 751 -17.27 23.05 -23.72
CA GLN A 751 -18.63 22.83 -23.22
C GLN A 751 -18.84 21.38 -22.80
N LYS A 752 -18.33 20.42 -23.58
CA LYS A 752 -18.35 19.00 -23.23
C LYS A 752 -17.59 18.76 -21.93
N ALA A 753 -16.33 19.18 -21.83
CA ALA A 753 -15.53 18.99 -20.64
C ALA A 753 -16.13 19.68 -19.39
N ALA A 754 -16.79 20.83 -19.56
CA ALA A 754 -17.52 21.50 -18.46
C ALA A 754 -18.74 20.68 -18.01
N SER A 755 -19.45 20.03 -18.95
CA SER A 755 -20.53 19.09 -18.63
C SER A 755 -20.00 17.89 -17.86
N ASP A 756 -18.87 17.32 -18.31
CA ASP A 756 -18.23 16.18 -17.65
C ASP A 756 -17.78 16.53 -16.22
N ILE A 757 -17.27 17.73 -15.96
CA ILE A 757 -16.96 18.20 -14.60
C ILE A 757 -18.21 18.20 -13.72
N ALA A 758 -19.32 18.75 -14.19
CA ALA A 758 -20.56 18.81 -13.44
C ALA A 758 -21.12 17.40 -13.17
N GLU A 759 -21.03 16.50 -14.15
CA GLU A 759 -21.42 15.08 -14.00
C GLU A 759 -20.56 14.39 -12.96
N GLN A 760 -19.24 14.49 -13.02
CA GLN A 760 -18.35 13.83 -12.06
C GLN A 760 -18.50 14.35 -10.63
N LEU A 761 -18.75 15.65 -10.45
CA LEU A 761 -19.11 16.21 -9.14
C LEU A 761 -20.44 15.61 -8.61
N SER A 762 -21.41 15.39 -9.49
CA SER A 762 -22.69 14.76 -9.15
C SER A 762 -22.52 13.28 -8.78
N VAL A 763 -21.64 12.55 -9.47
CA VAL A 763 -21.31 11.15 -9.15
C VAL A 763 -20.70 11.04 -7.73
N VAL A 764 -19.76 11.90 -7.39
CA VAL A 764 -19.17 11.94 -6.03
C VAL A 764 -20.24 12.29 -4.99
N GLN A 765 -21.09 13.27 -5.27
CA GLN A 765 -22.22 13.66 -4.40
C GLN A 765 -23.17 12.48 -4.16
N TYR A 766 -23.52 11.73 -5.21
CA TYR A 766 -24.39 10.54 -5.10
C TYR A 766 -23.75 9.47 -4.20
N SER A 767 -22.45 9.22 -4.35
CA SER A 767 -21.69 8.29 -3.51
C SER A 767 -21.67 8.71 -2.03
N ILE A 768 -21.46 10.00 -1.75
CA ILE A 768 -21.55 10.53 -0.38
C ILE A 768 -22.97 10.36 0.18
N ASN A 769 -23.99 10.57 -0.63
CA ASN A 769 -25.37 10.37 -0.21
C ASN A 769 -25.70 8.89 0.08
N CYS A 770 -25.10 7.95 -0.67
CA CYS A 770 -25.12 6.53 -0.35
C CYS A 770 -24.51 6.27 1.04
N ALA A 771 -23.31 6.80 1.31
CA ALA A 771 -22.63 6.65 2.61
C ALA A 771 -23.46 7.20 3.78
N ILE A 772 -24.12 8.36 3.59
CA ILE A 772 -25.06 8.91 4.59
C ILE A 772 -26.18 7.93 4.89
N ARG A 773 -26.82 7.39 3.84
CA ARG A 773 -27.94 6.45 3.99
C ARG A 773 -27.51 5.14 4.64
N THR A 774 -26.31 4.66 4.35
CA THR A 774 -25.75 3.44 4.95
C THR A 774 -25.57 3.58 6.47
N LEU A 775 -25.20 4.77 6.95
CA LEU A 775 -25.03 5.02 8.39
C LEU A 775 -26.32 5.40 9.13
N LYS A 776 -27.32 5.98 8.44
CA LYS A 776 -28.59 6.37 9.04
C LYS A 776 -29.50 5.16 9.23
N ASP A 777 -30.23 5.12 10.33
CA ASP A 777 -31.36 4.23 10.48
C ASP A 777 -32.51 4.71 9.59
N VAL A 778 -33.23 3.76 9.02
CA VAL A 778 -34.39 4.05 8.14
C VAL A 778 -35.63 4.37 8.96
N ILE A 779 -35.63 4.03 10.25
CA ILE A 779 -36.76 4.17 11.17
C ILE A 779 -36.46 5.23 12.21
#